data_0c557aa8a3f65dbf95f831ca57edbb9a
#
_entry.id   0c557aa8a3f65dbf95f831ca57edbb9a
#
_cell.length_a   1.000
_cell.length_b   1.000
_cell.length_c   1.000
_cell.angle_alpha   90.00
_cell.angle_beta   90.00
_cell.angle_gamma   90.00
#
_symmetry.space_group_name_H-M   'P 1'
#
loop_
_entity.id
_entity.type
_entity.pdbx_description
1 polymer ?
#
loop_
_entity_poly.entity_id
_entity_poly.type
_entity_poly.pdbx_seq_one_letter_code
_entity_poly.pdbx_strand_id
1 'polypeptide(L)'
;MKIPKDARSLAALTALGALLAPLPALAWDSLTVFGDSLSDSGNIGRFTWDGGQHQLYDEILASQLGLDLQRSTLGGSNYAQGGATSQHRLAPTLNTEDQLTGYLNSTGGRADSNGLYIHWVGANDVAVAVTNPFTAADTLATSAAASTAQVKTLLDAGAGAVIVPTTPQLGETPYMILTVLRVLGSASSAATAAAFQSLDSAATPDAASRQQAVRNAFTQAAAQVSSVPAIRDALAEQLYRAWQALSTEVSSLTAGYNQQEEEGLAALNGNIVRVDIAGLFNEVIADPTRYGLTNTIGMACPVGTAADDCVSTAAGFSSEQAYLFADRLHPSPAVHVMIADYIQSILDAPLQVAALSQAPQMMARDMQNTLDGHLQQQRHQNSSAGQFAVFGGYAGQHVDYKGDAYYNGDATTASFTLGLGYQLTDNWQTGVLFSNTNQRQEPSSRYDYRLRGNIVALYSQLELGDQAWINADLHYADLDFDDIQRDVKIGPATRTEQGNTGGKLLGMRVQTGWDLPLSAHITTGPVASYALDYGRVGGYREQGNTSTSMRYSDQTSHSQIGAIGWRVDTQQWPVNPWAQVSYNHQFGDTDSTVTAGLKSTRTAFSRTTGARDSNWLDAAVGANVPLGETVNAFAGVSAIGGNRDAHQVSWNIGVNATF
;
A
#
# COMPACT_ATOMS: atom_id res chain seq x y z
N MET A 1 35.08 -5.96 56.57
CA MET A 1 34.02 -5.02 56.21
C MET A 1 33.08 -5.71 55.26
N LYS A 2 31.91 -6.15 55.76
CA LYS A 2 30.94 -6.99 55.01
C LYS A 2 29.97 -6.07 54.29
N ILE A 3 29.81 -6.26 52.98
CA ILE A 3 28.81 -5.58 52.13
C ILE A 3 27.46 -6.30 52.30
N PRO A 4 26.33 -5.62 52.55
CA PRO A 4 25.01 -6.26 52.68
C PRO A 4 24.46 -6.72 51.34
N LYS A 5 23.82 -7.89 51.38
CA LYS A 5 23.05 -8.48 50.28
C LYS A 5 21.63 -7.89 50.32
N ASP A 6 21.29 -6.99 49.42
CA ASP A 6 19.90 -6.65 49.09
C ASP A 6 19.77 -6.13 47.65
N ALA A 7 20.19 -6.97 46.68
CA ALA A 7 20.00 -6.72 45.25
C ALA A 7 19.03 -7.74 44.61
N ARG A 8 18.01 -8.20 45.36
CA ARG A 8 17.02 -9.18 44.85
C ARG A 8 15.60 -8.64 44.65
N SER A 9 15.33 -7.40 44.98
CA SER A 9 13.99 -6.78 44.82
C SER A 9 13.78 -5.94 43.57
N LEU A 10 14.81 -5.67 42.75
CA LEU A 10 14.66 -4.92 41.50
C LEU A 10 14.47 -5.83 40.25
N ALA A 11 14.69 -7.13 40.39
CA ALA A 11 14.54 -8.08 39.29
C ALA A 11 13.12 -8.65 39.13
N ALA A 12 12.21 -8.37 40.06
CA ALA A 12 10.85 -8.92 40.07
C ALA A 12 9.82 -7.99 39.36
N LEU A 13 10.16 -6.73 39.08
CA LEU A 13 9.27 -5.82 38.33
C LEU A 13 9.48 -5.85 36.82
N THR A 14 10.56 -6.45 36.33
CA THR A 14 10.84 -6.59 34.90
C THR A 14 10.28 -7.87 34.26
N ALA A 15 9.74 -8.80 35.04
CA ALA A 15 9.25 -10.09 34.56
C ALA A 15 7.74 -10.16 34.29
N LEU A 16 6.96 -9.11 34.60
CA LEU A 16 5.50 -9.06 34.35
C LEU A 16 5.11 -8.31 33.06
N GLY A 17 6.08 -7.71 32.36
CA GLY A 17 5.87 -7.00 31.09
C GLY A 17 6.06 -7.85 29.82
N ALA A 18 6.39 -9.14 29.94
CA ALA A 18 6.82 -9.95 28.79
C ALA A 18 5.74 -10.90 28.22
N LEU A 19 4.47 -10.75 28.56
CA LEU A 19 3.41 -11.70 28.18
C LEU A 19 2.26 -11.11 27.32
N LEU A 20 2.40 -9.90 26.83
CA LEU A 20 1.53 -9.38 25.77
C LEU A 20 2.42 -8.76 24.70
N ALA A 21 3.10 -9.60 23.91
CA ALA A 21 3.63 -9.15 22.64
C ALA A 21 2.41 -8.81 21.77
N PRO A 22 2.24 -7.57 21.28
CA PRO A 22 1.29 -7.31 20.23
C PRO A 22 1.70 -8.16 19.04
N LEU A 23 0.72 -8.82 18.44
CA LEU A 23 0.89 -9.50 17.17
C LEU A 23 1.42 -8.48 16.15
N PRO A 24 2.38 -8.87 15.29
CA PRO A 24 2.81 -8.00 14.20
C PRO A 24 1.60 -7.57 13.37
N ALA A 25 1.75 -6.47 12.64
CA ALA A 25 0.79 -6.05 11.63
C ALA A 25 0.25 -7.27 10.91
N LEU A 26 -1.07 -7.36 10.71
CA LEU A 26 -1.71 -8.50 10.09
C LEU A 26 -1.12 -8.76 8.70
N ALA A 27 0.07 -9.37 8.69
CA ALA A 27 0.54 -10.11 7.54
C ALA A 27 -0.51 -11.19 7.27
N TRP A 28 -0.79 -11.43 6.03
CA TRP A 28 -1.64 -12.56 5.67
C TRP A 28 -1.00 -13.84 6.24
N ASP A 29 -1.81 -14.71 6.87
CA ASP A 29 -1.29 -15.94 7.46
C ASP A 29 -1.09 -17.05 6.42
N SER A 30 -1.80 -16.93 5.29
CA SER A 30 -1.79 -17.93 4.23
C SER A 30 -2.13 -17.32 2.86
N LEU A 31 -1.67 -17.98 1.80
CA LEU A 31 -2.09 -17.72 0.42
C LEU A 31 -2.69 -19.01 -0.16
N THR A 32 -3.91 -18.93 -0.67
CA THR A 32 -4.59 -20.03 -1.38
C THR A 32 -4.91 -19.61 -2.80
N VAL A 33 -4.63 -20.47 -3.78
CA VAL A 33 -4.73 -20.12 -5.20
C VAL A 33 -5.65 -21.07 -5.93
N PHE A 34 -6.60 -20.51 -6.69
CA PHE A 34 -7.49 -21.19 -7.64
C PHE A 34 -7.31 -20.56 -9.01
N GLY A 35 -7.23 -21.37 -10.05
CA GLY A 35 -7.03 -20.82 -11.38
C GLY A 35 -6.65 -21.83 -12.43
N ASP A 36 -6.12 -21.31 -13.52
CA ASP A 36 -5.69 -22.05 -14.68
C ASP A 36 -4.15 -22.13 -14.81
N SER A 37 -3.64 -22.26 -16.03
CA SER A 37 -2.21 -22.38 -16.33
C SER A 37 -1.38 -21.17 -15.91
N LEU A 38 -1.97 -19.98 -15.77
CA LEU A 38 -1.25 -18.79 -15.31
C LEU A 38 -0.81 -18.90 -13.85
N SER A 39 -1.52 -19.72 -13.06
CA SER A 39 -1.31 -19.91 -11.62
C SER A 39 -0.90 -21.33 -11.21
N ASP A 40 -0.80 -22.28 -12.15
CA ASP A 40 -0.48 -23.68 -11.85
C ASP A 40 1.01 -23.85 -11.53
N SER A 41 1.35 -23.92 -10.26
CA SER A 41 2.72 -24.11 -9.78
C SER A 41 3.23 -25.56 -9.88
N GLY A 42 2.57 -26.41 -10.70
CA GLY A 42 2.98 -27.77 -11.02
C GLY A 42 1.99 -28.86 -10.61
N ASN A 43 0.69 -28.57 -10.47
CA ASN A 43 -0.34 -29.61 -10.35
C ASN A 43 -0.50 -30.38 -11.66
N ILE A 44 -0.52 -29.67 -12.79
CA ILE A 44 -0.47 -30.20 -14.16
C ILE A 44 0.88 -29.87 -14.78
N GLY A 45 1.27 -28.57 -14.80
CA GLY A 45 2.53 -28.06 -15.33
C GLY A 45 2.86 -26.71 -14.73
N ARG A 46 4.09 -26.21 -14.94
CA ARG A 46 4.45 -24.83 -14.61
C ARG A 46 4.67 -24.09 -15.93
N PHE A 47 3.69 -23.25 -16.30
CA PHE A 47 3.58 -22.71 -17.65
C PHE A 47 4.46 -21.45 -17.87
N THR A 48 5.76 -21.65 -17.74
CA THR A 48 6.83 -20.75 -18.16
C THR A 48 8.04 -21.59 -18.57
N TRP A 49 9.00 -21.06 -19.39
CA TRP A 49 10.18 -21.84 -19.74
C TRP A 49 11.09 -22.08 -18.53
N ASP A 50 11.86 -23.16 -18.56
CA ASP A 50 12.70 -23.59 -17.44
C ASP A 50 11.94 -23.60 -16.12
N GLY A 51 10.73 -24.14 -16.11
CA GLY A 51 9.81 -24.11 -14.97
C GLY A 51 10.39 -24.68 -13.65
N GLY A 52 11.51 -25.42 -13.71
CA GLY A 52 12.26 -25.84 -12.52
C GLY A 52 13.13 -24.71 -11.90
N GLN A 53 13.39 -23.63 -12.64
CA GLN A 53 14.25 -22.52 -12.25
C GLN A 53 13.49 -21.19 -12.08
N HIS A 54 12.37 -21.04 -12.77
CA HIS A 54 11.55 -19.83 -12.75
C HIS A 54 10.25 -20.05 -11.98
N GLN A 55 9.88 -19.07 -11.17
CA GLN A 55 8.63 -19.03 -10.42
C GLN A 55 7.53 -18.34 -11.23
N LEU A 56 6.28 -18.74 -11.01
CA LEU A 56 5.11 -18.01 -11.47
C LEU A 56 4.82 -16.80 -10.56
N TYR A 57 3.95 -15.89 -10.99
CA TYR A 57 3.63 -14.65 -10.27
C TYR A 57 3.10 -14.89 -8.85
N ASP A 58 2.33 -15.93 -8.62
CA ASP A 58 1.73 -16.29 -7.32
C ASP A 58 2.79 -16.83 -6.35
N GLU A 59 3.78 -17.59 -6.83
CA GLU A 59 4.92 -18.03 -6.03
C GLU A 59 5.84 -16.85 -5.68
N ILE A 60 6.06 -15.92 -6.63
CA ILE A 60 6.82 -14.69 -6.39
C ILE A 60 6.09 -13.81 -5.37
N LEU A 61 4.76 -13.62 -5.53
CA LEU A 61 3.94 -12.86 -4.59
C LEU A 61 3.96 -13.49 -3.19
N ALA A 62 3.83 -14.83 -3.09
CA ALA A 62 3.95 -15.53 -1.82
C ALA A 62 5.29 -15.22 -1.13
N SER A 63 6.39 -15.30 -1.88
CA SER A 63 7.72 -14.97 -1.39
C SER A 63 7.83 -13.51 -0.94
N GLN A 64 7.27 -12.55 -1.69
CA GLN A 64 7.25 -11.12 -1.33
C GLN A 64 6.44 -10.86 -0.05
N LEU A 65 5.39 -11.64 0.19
CA LEU A 65 4.55 -11.58 1.40
C LEU A 65 5.11 -12.40 2.57
N GLY A 66 6.21 -13.13 2.38
CA GLY A 66 6.77 -14.02 3.40
C GLY A 66 5.92 -15.27 3.66
N LEU A 67 5.11 -15.71 2.68
CA LEU A 67 4.22 -16.85 2.75
C LEU A 67 4.77 -18.04 1.98
N ASP A 68 4.42 -19.25 2.44
CA ASP A 68 4.68 -20.48 1.70
C ASP A 68 3.53 -20.76 0.72
N LEU A 69 3.89 -21.12 -0.52
CA LEU A 69 2.93 -21.57 -1.51
C LEU A 69 3.43 -22.86 -2.17
N GLN A 70 2.69 -23.94 -2.00
CA GLN A 70 2.99 -25.23 -2.58
C GLN A 70 1.76 -25.78 -3.30
N ARG A 71 1.97 -26.57 -4.37
CA ARG A 71 0.88 -27.20 -5.12
C ARG A 71 0.06 -28.17 -4.25
N SER A 72 -1.25 -28.21 -4.49
CA SER A 72 -2.21 -29.01 -3.70
C SER A 72 -1.98 -30.54 -3.81
N THR A 73 -1.43 -30.99 -4.94
CA THR A 73 -1.04 -32.40 -5.14
C THR A 73 0.07 -32.87 -4.18
N LEU A 74 0.77 -31.95 -3.52
CA LEU A 74 1.74 -32.23 -2.45
C LEU A 74 1.22 -31.79 -1.06
N GLY A 75 -0.07 -31.51 -0.94
CA GLY A 75 -0.70 -31.06 0.31
C GLY A 75 -0.60 -29.55 0.58
N GLY A 76 -0.20 -28.76 -0.42
CA GLY A 76 -0.16 -27.30 -0.33
C GLY A 76 -1.47 -26.61 -0.67
N SER A 77 -1.43 -25.28 -0.80
CA SER A 77 -2.60 -24.39 -0.95
C SER A 77 -2.79 -23.85 -2.39
N ASN A 78 -1.95 -24.24 -3.36
CA ASN A 78 -2.18 -23.92 -4.77
C ASN A 78 -2.98 -25.04 -5.45
N TYR A 79 -4.25 -24.76 -5.75
CA TYR A 79 -5.19 -25.68 -6.41
C TYR A 79 -5.29 -25.46 -7.93
N ALA A 80 -4.64 -24.44 -8.47
CA ALA A 80 -4.71 -24.10 -9.89
C ALA A 80 -4.23 -25.25 -10.78
N GLN A 81 -4.87 -25.40 -11.95
CA GLN A 81 -4.58 -26.46 -12.90
C GLN A 81 -4.61 -25.92 -14.33
N GLY A 82 -3.57 -26.23 -15.10
CA GLY A 82 -3.48 -25.87 -16.51
C GLY A 82 -4.72 -26.29 -17.29
N GLY A 83 -5.28 -25.35 -18.09
CA GLY A 83 -6.48 -25.61 -18.89
C GLY A 83 -7.82 -25.45 -18.16
N ALA A 84 -7.82 -25.08 -16.86
CA ALA A 84 -9.05 -24.95 -16.09
C ALA A 84 -9.97 -23.85 -16.63
N THR A 85 -11.27 -24.16 -16.67
CA THR A 85 -12.37 -23.22 -16.93
C THR A 85 -13.08 -22.87 -15.61
N SER A 86 -13.97 -21.87 -15.65
CA SER A 86 -14.78 -21.50 -14.48
C SER A 86 -15.82 -22.54 -14.10
N GLN A 87 -16.22 -23.41 -15.02
CA GLN A 87 -17.34 -24.33 -14.86
C GLN A 87 -16.96 -25.78 -15.18
N HIS A 88 -17.39 -26.70 -14.31
CA HIS A 88 -17.31 -28.15 -14.56
C HIS A 88 -17.94 -28.54 -15.91
N ARG A 89 -19.02 -27.88 -16.32
CA ARG A 89 -19.71 -28.14 -17.60
C ARG A 89 -18.83 -27.92 -18.82
N LEU A 90 -17.91 -26.97 -18.79
CA LEU A 90 -17.02 -26.65 -19.92
C LEU A 90 -15.80 -27.56 -19.98
N ALA A 91 -15.24 -27.88 -18.82
CA ALA A 91 -14.11 -28.81 -18.68
C ALA A 91 -14.32 -29.71 -17.45
N PRO A 92 -14.91 -30.91 -17.61
CA PRO A 92 -15.30 -31.77 -16.49
C PRO A 92 -14.17 -32.23 -15.57
N THR A 93 -12.93 -32.15 -15.99
CA THR A 93 -11.77 -32.58 -15.20
C THR A 93 -10.84 -31.43 -14.80
N LEU A 94 -11.02 -30.25 -15.39
CA LEU A 94 -10.14 -29.10 -15.21
C LEU A 94 -11.02 -27.83 -15.07
N ASN A 95 -11.42 -27.50 -13.84
CA ASN A 95 -12.25 -26.34 -13.59
C ASN A 95 -12.08 -25.81 -12.16
N THR A 96 -12.29 -24.51 -11.95
CA THR A 96 -12.15 -23.87 -10.64
C THR A 96 -13.30 -24.19 -9.68
N GLU A 97 -14.45 -24.66 -10.18
CA GLU A 97 -15.58 -25.11 -9.36
C GLU A 97 -15.18 -26.33 -8.52
N ASP A 98 -14.52 -27.32 -9.14
CA ASP A 98 -14.02 -28.51 -8.45
C ASP A 98 -12.82 -28.18 -7.54
N GLN A 99 -11.94 -27.27 -7.95
CA GLN A 99 -10.80 -26.79 -7.12
C GLN A 99 -11.32 -26.19 -5.81
N LEU A 100 -12.30 -25.29 -5.89
CA LEU A 100 -12.90 -24.65 -4.72
C LEU A 100 -13.65 -25.66 -3.84
N THR A 101 -14.39 -26.58 -4.45
CA THR A 101 -15.10 -27.66 -3.74
C THR A 101 -14.11 -28.54 -2.97
N GLY A 102 -13.01 -28.91 -3.60
CA GLY A 102 -11.93 -29.69 -2.98
C GLY A 102 -11.32 -28.98 -1.79
N TYR A 103 -11.02 -27.68 -1.92
CA TYR A 103 -10.52 -26.83 -0.82
C TYR A 103 -11.51 -26.79 0.35
N LEU A 104 -12.75 -26.43 0.11
CA LEU A 104 -13.77 -26.29 1.17
C LEU A 104 -14.04 -27.64 1.88
N ASN A 105 -14.02 -28.74 1.14
CA ASN A 105 -14.11 -30.07 1.76
C ASN A 105 -12.94 -30.35 2.70
N SER A 106 -11.72 -29.94 2.32
CA SER A 106 -10.52 -30.16 3.15
C SER A 106 -10.48 -29.29 4.40
N THR A 107 -11.16 -28.12 4.38
CA THR A 107 -11.20 -27.15 5.48
C THR A 107 -12.49 -27.18 6.29
N GLY A 108 -13.37 -28.15 6.03
CA GLY A 108 -14.66 -28.27 6.72
C GLY A 108 -15.65 -27.13 6.38
N GLY A 109 -15.56 -26.58 5.18
CA GLY A 109 -16.42 -25.52 4.67
C GLY A 109 -16.05 -24.10 5.12
N ARG A 110 -14.86 -23.91 5.68
CA ARG A 110 -14.39 -22.61 6.19
C ARG A 110 -13.15 -22.14 5.45
N ALA A 111 -13.11 -20.87 5.15
CA ALA A 111 -11.93 -20.16 4.71
C ALA A 111 -11.22 -19.49 5.90
N ASP A 112 -9.92 -19.24 5.76
CA ASP A 112 -9.15 -18.50 6.74
C ASP A 112 -9.46 -17.01 6.65
N SER A 113 -9.90 -16.41 7.75
CA SER A 113 -10.24 -14.98 7.82
C SER A 113 -9.03 -14.05 7.76
N ASN A 114 -7.83 -14.56 8.01
CA ASN A 114 -6.55 -13.90 7.80
C ASN A 114 -5.85 -14.40 6.52
N GLY A 115 -6.51 -15.24 5.73
CA GLY A 115 -5.98 -15.76 4.48
C GLY A 115 -6.18 -14.80 3.32
N LEU A 116 -5.21 -14.80 2.41
CA LEU A 116 -5.29 -14.18 1.09
C LEU A 116 -5.61 -15.27 0.07
N TYR A 117 -6.53 -14.97 -0.83
CA TYR A 117 -6.97 -15.91 -1.86
C TYR A 117 -6.76 -15.31 -3.25
N ILE A 118 -6.32 -16.10 -4.21
CA ILE A 118 -6.31 -15.74 -5.63
C ILE A 118 -7.34 -16.61 -6.34
N HIS A 119 -8.22 -15.97 -7.10
CA HIS A 119 -9.14 -16.63 -8.00
C HIS A 119 -8.99 -16.02 -9.39
N TRP A 120 -8.27 -16.71 -10.28
CA TRP A 120 -7.97 -16.22 -11.62
C TRP A 120 -8.31 -17.26 -12.69
N VAL A 121 -9.41 -17.02 -13.39
CA VAL A 121 -9.97 -17.90 -14.42
C VAL A 121 -10.65 -17.06 -15.51
N GLY A 122 -10.87 -17.63 -16.67
CA GLY A 122 -11.60 -16.99 -17.77
C GLY A 122 -10.90 -17.10 -19.11
N ALA A 123 -9.56 -17.22 -19.16
CA ALA A 123 -8.83 -17.34 -20.41
C ALA A 123 -9.26 -18.58 -21.22
N ASN A 124 -9.39 -19.73 -20.55
CA ASN A 124 -9.87 -20.96 -21.19
C ASN A 124 -11.37 -20.91 -21.54
N ASP A 125 -12.18 -20.20 -20.73
CA ASP A 125 -13.61 -19.97 -21.05
C ASP A 125 -13.77 -19.17 -22.33
N VAL A 126 -12.97 -18.11 -22.53
CA VAL A 126 -12.92 -17.34 -23.78
C VAL A 126 -12.45 -18.24 -24.94
N ALA A 127 -11.40 -19.04 -24.74
CA ALA A 127 -10.91 -19.96 -25.77
C ALA A 127 -11.98 -20.99 -26.20
N VAL A 128 -12.76 -21.51 -25.24
CA VAL A 128 -13.91 -22.39 -25.55
C VAL A 128 -15.01 -21.61 -26.27
N ALA A 129 -15.36 -20.41 -25.83
CA ALA A 129 -16.41 -19.59 -26.42
C ALA A 129 -16.12 -19.26 -27.90
N VAL A 130 -14.89 -18.94 -28.24
CA VAL A 130 -14.45 -18.64 -29.62
C VAL A 130 -14.67 -19.83 -30.58
N THR A 131 -14.71 -21.07 -30.09
CA THR A 131 -14.95 -22.26 -30.92
C THR A 131 -16.39 -22.35 -31.44
N ASN A 132 -17.35 -21.65 -30.79
CA ASN A 132 -18.75 -21.61 -31.20
C ASN A 132 -19.30 -20.17 -31.12
N PRO A 133 -19.17 -19.39 -32.20
CA PRO A 133 -19.60 -17.98 -32.19
C PRO A 133 -21.09 -17.77 -31.87
N PHE A 134 -21.96 -18.77 -32.17
CA PHE A 134 -23.39 -18.65 -31.91
C PHE A 134 -23.77 -18.66 -30.41
N THR A 135 -22.94 -19.27 -29.59
CA THR A 135 -23.15 -19.38 -28.13
C THR A 135 -22.08 -18.64 -27.32
N ALA A 136 -21.15 -17.96 -27.97
CA ALA A 136 -20.00 -17.34 -27.32
C ALA A 136 -20.43 -16.37 -26.20
N ALA A 137 -21.36 -15.46 -26.48
CA ALA A 137 -21.85 -14.48 -25.50
C ALA A 137 -22.49 -15.15 -24.28
N ASP A 138 -23.36 -16.14 -24.50
CA ASP A 138 -24.04 -16.88 -23.42
C ASP A 138 -23.03 -17.72 -22.59
N THR A 139 -22.06 -18.33 -23.27
CA THR A 139 -20.97 -19.08 -22.60
C THR A 139 -20.21 -18.15 -21.67
N LEU A 140 -19.78 -16.98 -22.14
CA LEU A 140 -19.01 -16.03 -21.33
C LEU A 140 -19.83 -15.41 -20.21
N ALA A 141 -21.12 -15.11 -20.44
CA ALA A 141 -22.00 -14.62 -19.39
C ALA A 141 -22.16 -15.64 -18.24
N THR A 142 -22.34 -16.91 -18.58
CA THR A 142 -22.43 -17.97 -17.56
C THR A 142 -21.10 -18.24 -16.88
N SER A 143 -19.97 -18.12 -17.60
CA SER A 143 -18.63 -18.27 -17.05
C SER A 143 -18.29 -17.13 -16.06
N ALA A 144 -18.57 -15.89 -16.40
CA ALA A 144 -18.37 -14.74 -15.50
C ALA A 144 -19.26 -14.84 -14.24
N ALA A 145 -20.51 -15.29 -14.40
CA ALA A 145 -21.41 -15.55 -13.27
C ALA A 145 -20.90 -16.70 -12.38
N ALA A 146 -20.33 -17.76 -12.95
CA ALA A 146 -19.74 -18.87 -12.19
C ALA A 146 -18.50 -18.42 -11.39
N SER A 147 -17.58 -17.67 -12.03
CA SER A 147 -16.44 -17.07 -11.35
C SER A 147 -16.87 -16.19 -10.18
N THR A 148 -17.83 -15.28 -10.41
CA THR A 148 -18.38 -14.42 -9.36
C THR A 148 -19.01 -15.22 -8.21
N ALA A 149 -19.75 -16.30 -8.52
CA ALA A 149 -20.37 -17.17 -7.51
C ALA A 149 -19.32 -17.89 -6.66
N GLN A 150 -18.18 -18.29 -7.24
CA GLN A 150 -17.08 -18.91 -6.53
C GLN A 150 -16.39 -17.93 -5.58
N VAL A 151 -16.15 -16.68 -6.03
CA VAL A 151 -15.63 -15.61 -5.16
C VAL A 151 -16.61 -15.34 -4.01
N LYS A 152 -17.92 -15.28 -4.29
CA LYS A 152 -18.94 -15.16 -3.23
C LYS A 152 -18.86 -16.30 -2.24
N THR A 153 -18.71 -17.54 -2.70
CA THR A 153 -18.60 -18.71 -1.85
C THR A 153 -17.39 -18.63 -0.92
N LEU A 154 -16.23 -18.15 -1.41
CA LEU A 154 -15.03 -17.90 -0.58
C LEU A 154 -15.30 -16.84 0.50
N LEU A 155 -15.92 -15.72 0.13
CA LEU A 155 -16.26 -14.65 1.08
C LEU A 155 -17.26 -15.14 2.13
N ASP A 156 -18.30 -15.88 1.73
CA ASP A 156 -19.31 -16.47 2.64
C ASP A 156 -18.67 -17.53 3.57
N ALA A 157 -17.63 -18.23 3.11
CA ALA A 157 -16.85 -19.17 3.93
C ALA A 157 -15.91 -18.47 4.92
N GLY A 158 -15.75 -17.15 4.82
CA GLY A 158 -14.98 -16.33 5.74
C GLY A 158 -13.58 -15.90 5.23
N ALA A 159 -13.34 -15.95 3.92
CA ALA A 159 -12.06 -15.50 3.33
C ALA A 159 -11.72 -14.05 3.70
N GLY A 160 -10.46 -13.79 4.11
CA GLY A 160 -10.00 -12.47 4.51
C GLY A 160 -9.98 -11.47 3.37
N ALA A 161 -9.41 -11.84 2.22
CA ALA A 161 -9.49 -11.08 0.97
C ALA A 161 -9.30 -11.99 -0.25
N VAL A 162 -9.95 -11.65 -1.36
CA VAL A 162 -9.87 -12.40 -2.61
C VAL A 162 -9.33 -11.51 -3.72
N ILE A 163 -8.14 -11.85 -4.24
CA ILE A 163 -7.54 -11.24 -5.42
C ILE A 163 -8.21 -11.86 -6.65
N VAL A 164 -8.75 -11.01 -7.52
CA VAL A 164 -9.41 -11.44 -8.77
C VAL A 164 -8.82 -10.63 -9.93
N PRO A 165 -7.77 -11.13 -10.61
CA PRO A 165 -7.21 -10.46 -11.77
C PRO A 165 -8.16 -10.52 -12.97
N THR A 166 -8.14 -9.48 -13.81
CA THR A 166 -8.83 -9.52 -15.10
C THR A 166 -8.11 -10.48 -16.05
N THR A 167 -8.87 -11.16 -16.89
CA THR A 167 -8.32 -11.99 -17.99
C THR A 167 -7.57 -11.09 -18.98
N PRO A 168 -6.28 -11.35 -19.29
CA PRO A 168 -5.54 -10.59 -20.29
C PRO A 168 -6.14 -10.74 -21.69
N GLN A 169 -5.84 -9.80 -22.59
CA GLN A 169 -6.42 -9.75 -23.94
C GLN A 169 -5.90 -10.91 -24.79
N LEU A 170 -6.68 -12.00 -24.90
CA LEU A 170 -6.30 -13.18 -25.69
C LEU A 170 -6.13 -12.86 -27.18
N GLY A 171 -6.87 -11.90 -27.71
CA GLY A 171 -6.74 -11.47 -29.08
C GLY A 171 -5.36 -10.93 -29.46
N GLU A 172 -4.57 -10.52 -28.46
CA GLU A 172 -3.22 -9.99 -28.64
C GLU A 172 -2.12 -11.05 -28.56
N THR A 173 -2.47 -12.32 -28.38
CA THR A 173 -1.51 -13.41 -28.21
C THR A 173 -1.02 -14.02 -29.55
N PRO A 174 0.16 -14.65 -29.61
CA PRO A 174 0.64 -15.38 -30.75
C PRO A 174 -0.32 -16.51 -31.21
N TYR A 175 -1.20 -16.99 -30.33
CA TYR A 175 -2.21 -18.00 -30.61
C TYR A 175 -3.15 -17.62 -31.76
N MET A 176 -3.48 -16.31 -31.88
CA MET A 176 -4.34 -15.82 -32.97
C MET A 176 -3.67 -16.01 -34.33
N ILE A 177 -2.36 -15.80 -34.43
CA ILE A 177 -1.58 -16.04 -35.67
C ILE A 177 -1.57 -17.53 -36.03
N LEU A 178 -1.31 -18.40 -35.05
CA LEU A 178 -1.37 -19.85 -35.24
C LEU A 178 -2.75 -20.30 -35.75
N THR A 179 -3.81 -19.71 -35.18
CA THR A 179 -5.20 -20.06 -35.55
C THR A 179 -5.49 -19.69 -37.00
N VAL A 180 -5.04 -18.53 -37.47
CA VAL A 180 -5.21 -18.09 -38.86
C VAL A 180 -4.40 -18.96 -39.81
N LEU A 181 -3.16 -19.33 -39.45
CA LEU A 181 -2.31 -20.14 -40.32
C LEU A 181 -2.82 -21.58 -40.54
N ARG A 182 -3.68 -22.10 -39.67
CA ARG A 182 -4.31 -23.44 -39.84
C ARG A 182 -5.17 -23.55 -41.10
N VAL A 183 -5.69 -22.44 -41.64
CA VAL A 183 -6.49 -22.45 -42.87
C VAL A 183 -5.67 -22.88 -44.12
N LEU A 184 -4.34 -22.84 -44.03
CA LEU A 184 -3.44 -23.23 -45.12
C LEU A 184 -3.32 -24.75 -45.31
N GLY A 185 -4.01 -25.56 -44.50
CA GLY A 185 -4.08 -27.00 -44.62
C GLY A 185 -2.70 -27.69 -44.62
N SER A 186 -2.34 -28.40 -45.69
CA SER A 186 -1.07 -29.13 -45.78
C SER A 186 0.18 -28.23 -45.78
N ALA A 187 0.07 -26.96 -46.16
CA ALA A 187 1.17 -25.99 -46.08
C ALA A 187 1.31 -25.32 -44.71
N SER A 188 0.39 -25.58 -43.78
CA SER A 188 0.32 -24.88 -42.49
C SER A 188 1.60 -25.04 -41.66
N SER A 189 2.22 -26.21 -41.63
CA SER A 189 3.43 -26.46 -40.83
C SER A 189 4.62 -25.60 -41.30
N ALA A 190 4.95 -25.62 -42.61
CA ALA A 190 6.03 -24.82 -43.17
C ALA A 190 5.73 -23.30 -43.06
N ALA A 191 4.49 -22.92 -43.36
CA ALA A 191 4.04 -21.52 -43.22
C ALA A 191 4.13 -21.01 -41.77
N THR A 192 3.75 -21.83 -40.80
CA THR A 192 3.86 -21.51 -39.39
C THR A 192 5.32 -21.35 -38.96
N ALA A 193 6.19 -22.27 -39.33
CA ALA A 193 7.62 -22.17 -39.02
C ALA A 193 8.24 -20.88 -39.60
N ALA A 194 7.95 -20.56 -40.88
CA ALA A 194 8.45 -19.34 -41.51
C ALA A 194 7.88 -18.05 -40.88
N ALA A 195 6.60 -18.05 -40.50
CA ALA A 195 5.98 -16.93 -39.84
C ALA A 195 6.62 -16.65 -38.45
N PHE A 196 6.77 -17.69 -37.63
CA PHE A 196 7.32 -17.53 -36.29
C PHE A 196 8.83 -17.26 -36.31
N GLN A 197 9.60 -17.79 -37.23
CA GLN A 197 10.98 -17.36 -37.42
C GLN A 197 11.08 -15.84 -37.67
N SER A 198 10.14 -15.25 -38.42
CA SER A 198 10.08 -13.81 -38.64
C SER A 198 9.60 -13.03 -37.41
N LEU A 199 8.64 -13.58 -36.67
CA LEU A 199 8.10 -12.94 -35.46
C LEU A 199 9.10 -12.94 -34.29
N ASP A 200 9.75 -14.08 -34.07
CA ASP A 200 10.63 -14.28 -32.93
C ASP A 200 11.91 -13.42 -33.04
N SER A 201 12.39 -13.16 -34.28
CA SER A 201 13.50 -12.23 -34.49
C SER A 201 13.12 -10.74 -34.53
N ALA A 202 11.83 -10.42 -34.63
CA ALA A 202 11.38 -9.03 -34.77
C ALA A 202 11.46 -8.23 -33.47
N ALA A 203 12.01 -7.02 -33.56
CA ALA A 203 11.83 -6.02 -32.48
C ALA A 203 10.49 -5.31 -32.67
N THR A 204 9.71 -5.22 -31.59
CA THR A 204 8.38 -4.58 -31.57
C THR A 204 8.27 -3.52 -30.48
N PRO A 205 9.05 -2.40 -30.57
CA PRO A 205 9.10 -1.36 -29.55
C PRO A 205 7.82 -0.53 -29.42
N ASP A 206 6.89 -0.68 -30.37
CA ASP A 206 5.61 0.02 -30.39
C ASP A 206 4.55 -0.76 -31.20
N ALA A 207 3.32 -0.26 -31.17
CA ALA A 207 2.18 -0.89 -31.86
C ALA A 207 2.37 -0.93 -33.40
N ALA A 208 3.03 0.04 -34.00
CA ALA A 208 3.24 0.08 -35.46
C ALA A 208 4.24 -0.98 -35.90
N SER A 209 5.37 -1.10 -35.22
CA SER A 209 6.38 -2.13 -35.48
C SER A 209 5.84 -3.53 -35.22
N ARG A 210 4.98 -3.70 -34.17
CA ARG A 210 4.27 -4.94 -33.89
C ARG A 210 3.37 -5.36 -35.06
N GLN A 211 2.55 -4.44 -35.57
CA GLN A 211 1.70 -4.71 -36.74
C GLN A 211 2.52 -5.02 -37.99
N GLN A 212 3.64 -4.33 -38.21
CA GLN A 212 4.54 -4.60 -39.31
C GLN A 212 5.19 -6.00 -39.21
N ALA A 213 5.58 -6.41 -38.00
CA ALA A 213 6.10 -7.76 -37.75
C ALA A 213 5.09 -8.83 -38.14
N VAL A 214 3.80 -8.64 -37.79
CA VAL A 214 2.73 -9.57 -38.18
C VAL A 214 2.52 -9.60 -39.70
N ARG A 215 2.55 -8.44 -40.41
CA ARG A 215 2.48 -8.39 -41.86
C ARG A 215 3.65 -9.15 -42.51
N ASN A 216 4.86 -8.94 -42.02
CA ASN A 216 6.05 -9.61 -42.48
C ASN A 216 5.92 -11.14 -42.30
N ALA A 217 5.46 -11.58 -41.12
CA ALA A 217 5.25 -13.00 -40.81
C ALA A 217 4.27 -13.65 -41.79
N PHE A 218 3.13 -13.02 -42.11
CA PHE A 218 2.19 -13.55 -43.10
C PHE A 218 2.75 -13.54 -44.53
N THR A 219 3.64 -12.58 -44.85
CA THR A 219 4.35 -12.59 -46.13
C THR A 219 5.29 -13.81 -46.23
N GLN A 220 6.02 -14.13 -45.14
CA GLN A 220 6.86 -15.32 -45.08
C GLN A 220 6.04 -16.64 -45.15
N ALA A 221 4.89 -16.66 -44.43
CA ALA A 221 3.96 -17.79 -44.51
C ALA A 221 3.41 -18.02 -45.92
N ALA A 222 2.96 -16.94 -46.59
CA ALA A 222 2.42 -16.99 -47.94
C ALA A 222 3.48 -17.44 -48.99
N ALA A 223 4.76 -17.11 -48.75
CA ALA A 223 5.87 -17.56 -49.61
C ALA A 223 6.07 -19.08 -49.58
N GLN A 224 5.63 -19.77 -48.52
CA GLN A 224 5.64 -21.25 -48.47
C GLN A 224 4.50 -21.88 -49.30
N VAL A 225 3.48 -21.08 -49.66
CA VAL A 225 2.34 -21.56 -50.46
C VAL A 225 2.52 -21.27 -51.94
N SER A 226 3.08 -20.08 -52.27
CA SER A 226 3.27 -19.69 -53.68
C SER A 226 4.51 -18.81 -53.85
N SER A 227 5.29 -19.15 -54.89
CA SER A 227 6.42 -18.36 -55.35
C SER A 227 6.01 -17.20 -56.30
N VAL A 228 4.74 -17.16 -56.76
CA VAL A 228 4.22 -16.10 -57.64
C VAL A 228 3.91 -14.86 -56.80
N PRO A 229 4.59 -13.71 -57.04
CA PRO A 229 4.46 -12.52 -56.16
C PRO A 229 3.01 -12.07 -55.98
N ALA A 230 2.23 -11.96 -57.03
CA ALA A 230 0.83 -11.50 -56.97
C ALA A 230 -0.06 -12.41 -56.10
N ILE A 231 0.14 -13.76 -56.18
CA ILE A 231 -0.62 -14.72 -55.36
C ILE A 231 -0.16 -14.66 -53.91
N ARG A 232 1.15 -14.62 -53.70
CA ARG A 232 1.76 -14.52 -52.38
C ARG A 232 1.27 -13.26 -51.64
N ASP A 233 1.35 -12.07 -52.28
CA ASP A 233 1.01 -10.81 -51.68
C ASP A 233 -0.50 -10.71 -51.39
N ALA A 234 -1.35 -11.24 -52.28
CA ALA A 234 -2.80 -11.33 -52.05
C ALA A 234 -3.12 -12.28 -50.88
N LEU A 235 -2.44 -13.43 -50.76
CA LEU A 235 -2.63 -14.35 -49.66
C LEU A 235 -2.16 -13.75 -48.32
N ALA A 236 -0.98 -13.11 -48.32
CA ALA A 236 -0.47 -12.44 -47.13
C ALA A 236 -1.44 -11.37 -46.58
N GLU A 237 -2.00 -10.54 -47.47
CA GLU A 237 -3.00 -9.53 -47.09
C GLU A 237 -4.32 -10.17 -46.58
N GLN A 238 -4.75 -11.28 -47.19
CA GLN A 238 -5.92 -12.03 -46.73
C GLN A 238 -5.70 -12.61 -45.32
N LEU A 239 -4.55 -13.21 -45.04
CA LEU A 239 -4.18 -13.74 -43.72
C LEU A 239 -4.10 -12.63 -42.69
N TYR A 240 -3.51 -11.48 -43.04
CA TYR A 240 -3.42 -10.33 -42.16
C TYR A 240 -4.81 -9.79 -41.77
N ARG A 241 -5.72 -9.64 -42.74
CA ARG A 241 -7.11 -9.22 -42.48
C ARG A 241 -7.87 -10.21 -41.61
N ALA A 242 -7.67 -11.53 -41.87
CA ALA A 242 -8.29 -12.57 -41.05
C ALA A 242 -7.79 -12.51 -39.61
N TRP A 243 -6.48 -12.29 -39.41
CA TRP A 243 -5.91 -12.10 -38.08
C TRP A 243 -6.48 -10.85 -37.38
N GLN A 244 -6.56 -9.71 -38.06
CA GLN A 244 -7.13 -8.49 -37.48
C GLN A 244 -8.58 -8.70 -37.03
N ALA A 245 -9.40 -9.34 -37.87
CA ALA A 245 -10.80 -9.61 -37.53
C ALA A 245 -10.91 -10.54 -36.31
N LEU A 246 -10.15 -11.64 -36.32
CA LEU A 246 -10.13 -12.61 -35.21
C LEU A 246 -9.63 -11.97 -33.90
N SER A 247 -8.49 -11.26 -33.96
CA SER A 247 -7.93 -10.56 -32.78
C SER A 247 -8.92 -9.57 -32.18
N THR A 248 -9.60 -8.78 -33.02
CA THR A 248 -10.61 -7.80 -32.58
C THR A 248 -11.80 -8.49 -31.93
N GLU A 249 -12.30 -9.57 -32.52
CA GLU A 249 -13.44 -10.33 -32.00
C GLU A 249 -13.09 -10.95 -30.63
N VAL A 250 -11.94 -11.65 -30.55
CA VAL A 250 -11.49 -12.30 -29.31
C VAL A 250 -11.19 -11.29 -28.22
N SER A 251 -10.60 -10.14 -28.56
CA SER A 251 -10.39 -9.03 -27.60
C SER A 251 -11.72 -8.47 -27.09
N SER A 252 -12.73 -8.35 -27.95
CA SER A 252 -14.08 -7.91 -27.55
C SER A 252 -14.75 -8.91 -26.61
N LEU A 253 -14.64 -10.20 -26.89
CA LEU A 253 -15.17 -11.27 -26.04
C LEU A 253 -14.46 -11.28 -24.66
N THR A 254 -13.14 -11.13 -24.65
CA THR A 254 -12.36 -11.05 -23.40
C THR A 254 -12.79 -9.84 -22.56
N ALA A 255 -12.92 -8.67 -23.20
CA ALA A 255 -13.38 -7.45 -22.53
C ALA A 255 -14.81 -7.62 -21.99
N GLY A 256 -15.70 -8.27 -22.74
CA GLY A 256 -17.07 -8.59 -22.32
C GLY A 256 -17.11 -9.50 -21.09
N TYR A 257 -16.27 -10.54 -21.05
CA TYR A 257 -16.09 -11.40 -19.88
C TYR A 257 -15.65 -10.60 -18.66
N ASN A 258 -14.55 -9.82 -18.78
CA ASN A 258 -14.01 -8.99 -17.71
C ASN A 258 -15.04 -7.98 -17.16
N GLN A 259 -15.84 -7.37 -18.06
CA GLN A 259 -16.90 -6.43 -17.67
C GLN A 259 -18.01 -7.12 -16.87
N GLN A 260 -18.50 -8.27 -17.33
CA GLN A 260 -19.56 -9.01 -16.67
C GLN A 260 -19.11 -9.54 -15.30
N GLU A 261 -17.87 -10.05 -15.21
CA GLU A 261 -17.26 -10.46 -13.94
C GLU A 261 -17.14 -9.27 -12.99
N GLU A 262 -16.67 -8.11 -13.46
CA GLU A 262 -16.58 -6.88 -12.66
C GLU A 262 -17.94 -6.42 -12.13
N GLU A 263 -18.98 -6.47 -12.97
CA GLU A 263 -20.35 -6.12 -12.56
C GLU A 263 -20.88 -7.06 -11.47
N GLY A 264 -20.59 -8.36 -11.60
CA GLY A 264 -20.93 -9.36 -10.60
C GLY A 264 -20.17 -9.17 -9.29
N LEU A 265 -18.86 -8.99 -9.36
CA LEU A 265 -18.00 -8.77 -8.19
C LEU A 265 -18.36 -7.48 -7.44
N ALA A 266 -18.66 -6.40 -8.16
CA ALA A 266 -19.05 -5.12 -7.57
C ALA A 266 -20.38 -5.19 -6.78
N ALA A 267 -21.20 -6.19 -7.04
CA ALA A 267 -22.43 -6.43 -6.29
C ALA A 267 -22.23 -7.24 -5.00
N LEU A 268 -21.02 -7.79 -4.80
CA LEU A 268 -20.70 -8.57 -3.60
C LEU A 268 -20.22 -7.66 -2.46
N ASN A 269 -20.50 -8.10 -1.23
CA ASN A 269 -19.92 -7.50 -0.03
C ASN A 269 -18.70 -8.32 0.39
N GLY A 270 -17.56 -7.67 0.57
CA GLY A 270 -16.32 -8.31 1.03
C GLY A 270 -15.07 -7.64 0.48
N ASN A 271 -13.93 -8.10 0.93
CA ASN A 271 -12.63 -7.61 0.48
C ASN A 271 -12.25 -8.24 -0.86
N ILE A 272 -12.52 -7.54 -1.96
CA ILE A 272 -12.19 -7.99 -3.31
C ILE A 272 -11.11 -7.08 -3.88
N VAL A 273 -9.91 -7.65 -4.06
CA VAL A 273 -8.75 -6.99 -4.66
C VAL A 273 -8.80 -7.23 -6.16
N ARG A 274 -9.48 -6.36 -6.89
CA ARG A 274 -9.50 -6.43 -8.36
C ARG A 274 -8.16 -5.94 -8.92
N VAL A 275 -7.56 -6.71 -9.82
CA VAL A 275 -6.27 -6.42 -10.45
C VAL A 275 -6.47 -6.30 -11.96
N ASP A 276 -6.18 -5.12 -12.52
CA ASP A 276 -6.40 -4.82 -13.94
C ASP A 276 -5.23 -5.32 -14.83
N ILE A 277 -5.07 -6.65 -14.91
CA ILE A 277 -4.04 -7.26 -15.74
C ILE A 277 -4.26 -6.95 -17.23
N ALA A 278 -5.51 -6.89 -17.68
CA ALA A 278 -5.81 -6.52 -19.06
C ALA A 278 -5.30 -5.10 -19.40
N GLY A 279 -5.53 -4.15 -18.49
CA GLY A 279 -5.00 -2.79 -18.62
C GLY A 279 -3.47 -2.74 -18.61
N LEU A 280 -2.83 -3.44 -17.68
CA LEU A 280 -1.37 -3.52 -17.61
C LEU A 280 -0.77 -4.12 -18.90
N PHE A 281 -1.32 -5.20 -19.43
CA PHE A 281 -0.83 -5.82 -20.67
C PHE A 281 -0.98 -4.89 -21.88
N ASN A 282 -2.08 -4.14 -21.97
CA ASN A 282 -2.26 -3.12 -23.01
C ASN A 282 -1.17 -2.03 -22.93
N GLU A 283 -0.83 -1.57 -21.73
CA GLU A 283 0.23 -0.59 -21.51
C GLU A 283 1.62 -1.16 -21.84
N VAL A 284 1.88 -2.41 -21.48
CA VAL A 284 3.14 -3.12 -21.80
C VAL A 284 3.29 -3.29 -23.31
N ILE A 285 2.23 -3.64 -24.04
CA ILE A 285 2.25 -3.77 -25.51
C ILE A 285 2.44 -2.42 -26.19
N ALA A 286 1.90 -1.34 -25.61
CA ALA A 286 2.02 0.02 -26.17
C ALA A 286 3.44 0.60 -26.01
N ASP A 287 4.13 0.32 -24.90
CA ASP A 287 5.51 0.78 -24.62
C ASP A 287 6.33 -0.33 -23.93
N PRO A 288 6.68 -1.40 -24.64
CA PRO A 288 7.35 -2.57 -24.06
C PRO A 288 8.76 -2.27 -23.57
N THR A 289 9.44 -1.31 -24.18
CA THR A 289 10.82 -0.96 -23.84
C THR A 289 10.95 -0.43 -22.42
N ARG A 290 9.95 0.28 -21.94
CA ARG A 290 9.84 0.74 -20.57
C ARG A 290 9.89 -0.42 -19.56
N TYR A 291 9.35 -1.56 -19.94
CA TYR A 291 9.25 -2.78 -19.12
C TYR A 291 10.38 -3.77 -19.41
N GLY A 292 11.40 -3.36 -20.19
CA GLY A 292 12.54 -4.20 -20.53
C GLY A 292 12.23 -5.28 -21.57
N LEU A 293 11.11 -5.16 -22.29
CA LEU A 293 10.72 -6.09 -23.35
C LEU A 293 11.05 -5.52 -24.73
N THR A 294 11.40 -6.40 -25.68
CA THR A 294 11.69 -6.00 -27.06
C THR A 294 10.82 -6.70 -28.08
N ASN A 295 10.09 -7.75 -27.67
CA ASN A 295 9.17 -8.47 -28.54
C ASN A 295 7.86 -8.82 -27.80
N THR A 296 6.73 -8.36 -28.35
CA THR A 296 5.38 -8.51 -27.77
C THR A 296 4.45 -9.40 -28.58
N ILE A 297 4.93 -10.10 -29.63
CA ILE A 297 4.10 -10.92 -30.54
C ILE A 297 4.74 -12.24 -30.93
N GLY A 298 6.06 -12.37 -30.88
CA GLY A 298 6.77 -13.64 -30.99
C GLY A 298 6.77 -14.38 -29.65
N MET A 299 7.43 -15.50 -29.61
CA MET A 299 7.58 -16.36 -28.44
C MET A 299 8.98 -16.93 -28.33
N ALA A 300 9.45 -17.19 -27.10
CA ALA A 300 10.78 -17.76 -26.88
C ALA A 300 10.85 -19.25 -27.15
N CYS A 301 9.79 -19.98 -26.81
CA CYS A 301 9.70 -21.43 -26.98
C CYS A 301 9.46 -21.81 -28.43
N PRO A 302 10.00 -22.95 -28.90
CA PRO A 302 9.77 -23.45 -30.26
C PRO A 302 8.27 -23.64 -30.55
N VAL A 303 7.87 -23.36 -31.77
CA VAL A 303 6.49 -23.61 -32.23
C VAL A 303 6.07 -25.05 -31.94
N GLY A 304 4.94 -25.22 -31.25
CA GLY A 304 4.39 -26.51 -30.87
C GLY A 304 4.87 -27.03 -29.51
N THR A 305 5.83 -26.36 -28.88
CA THR A 305 6.26 -26.66 -27.50
C THR A 305 5.44 -25.81 -26.53
N ALA A 306 4.81 -26.44 -25.56
CA ALA A 306 4.12 -25.74 -24.47
C ALA A 306 5.14 -25.16 -23.46
N ALA A 307 4.78 -24.08 -22.75
CA ALA A 307 5.72 -23.39 -21.89
C ALA A 307 6.25 -24.28 -20.74
N ASP A 308 5.45 -25.19 -20.23
CA ASP A 308 5.81 -26.13 -19.16
C ASP A 308 6.82 -27.20 -19.57
N ASP A 309 6.86 -27.51 -20.87
CA ASP A 309 7.84 -28.43 -21.51
C ASP A 309 9.06 -27.69 -22.12
N CYS A 310 9.04 -26.36 -22.07
CA CYS A 310 10.02 -25.51 -22.75
C CYS A 310 11.30 -25.34 -21.92
N VAL A 311 12.44 -25.62 -22.54
CA VAL A 311 13.77 -25.49 -21.93
C VAL A 311 14.63 -24.55 -22.77
N SER A 312 15.22 -23.53 -22.13
CA SER A 312 16.01 -22.48 -22.81
C SER A 312 17.28 -23.00 -23.50
N THR A 313 17.75 -24.20 -23.14
CA THR A 313 18.90 -24.86 -23.79
C THR A 313 18.50 -25.79 -24.92
N ALA A 314 17.19 -25.97 -25.21
CA ALA A 314 16.70 -26.81 -26.26
C ALA A 314 16.89 -26.18 -27.66
N ALA A 315 17.06 -27.03 -28.68
CA ALA A 315 17.14 -26.55 -30.06
C ALA A 315 15.85 -25.84 -30.48
N GLY A 316 15.99 -24.67 -31.10
CA GLY A 316 14.86 -23.83 -31.54
C GLY A 316 14.30 -22.88 -30.47
N PHE A 317 14.83 -22.88 -29.25
CA PHE A 317 14.55 -21.81 -28.31
C PHE A 317 15.14 -20.48 -28.80
N SER A 318 14.36 -19.40 -28.75
CA SER A 318 14.81 -18.06 -29.15
C SER A 318 15.19 -17.22 -27.96
N SER A 319 16.43 -16.72 -27.95
CA SER A 319 16.97 -15.77 -26.98
C SER A 319 17.35 -14.43 -27.61
N GLU A 320 16.92 -14.18 -28.86
CA GLU A 320 17.29 -12.95 -29.60
C GLU A 320 16.62 -11.70 -29.06
N GLN A 321 15.48 -11.85 -28.39
CA GLN A 321 14.66 -10.77 -27.88
C GLN A 321 14.30 -11.00 -26.40
N ALA A 322 13.86 -9.95 -25.72
CA ALA A 322 13.17 -10.03 -24.44
C ALA A 322 11.67 -10.14 -24.70
N TYR A 323 11.15 -11.36 -24.57
CA TYR A 323 9.80 -11.71 -25.00
C TYR A 323 8.74 -11.43 -23.92
N LEU A 324 7.55 -10.96 -24.37
CA LEU A 324 6.33 -10.93 -23.56
C LEU A 324 5.84 -12.36 -23.32
N PHE A 325 5.89 -13.22 -24.35
CA PHE A 325 5.35 -14.58 -24.32
C PHE A 325 6.46 -15.65 -24.27
N ALA A 326 6.25 -16.65 -23.41
CA ALA A 326 7.04 -17.88 -23.42
C ALA A 326 6.63 -18.76 -24.62
N ASP A 327 5.35 -19.10 -24.69
CA ASP A 327 4.74 -19.82 -25.78
C ASP A 327 3.60 -19.01 -26.41
N ARG A 328 2.70 -19.69 -27.16
CA ARG A 328 1.57 -19.02 -27.83
C ARG A 328 0.60 -18.27 -26.94
N LEU A 329 0.54 -18.56 -25.64
CA LEU A 329 -0.44 -18.00 -24.67
C LEU A 329 0.19 -17.50 -23.37
N HIS A 330 1.24 -18.19 -22.90
CA HIS A 330 1.75 -18.01 -21.56
C HIS A 330 2.83 -16.93 -21.49
N PRO A 331 2.86 -16.13 -20.42
CA PRO A 331 3.85 -15.09 -20.23
C PRO A 331 5.26 -15.65 -19.98
N SER A 332 6.26 -14.84 -20.30
CA SER A 332 7.66 -15.11 -19.96
C SER A 332 7.92 -14.99 -18.46
N PRO A 333 9.03 -15.54 -17.92
CA PRO A 333 9.40 -15.37 -16.52
C PRO A 333 9.48 -13.91 -16.07
N ALA A 334 9.99 -13.01 -16.92
CA ALA A 334 10.06 -11.58 -16.62
C ALA A 334 8.68 -10.96 -16.43
N VAL A 335 7.67 -11.42 -17.17
CA VAL A 335 6.30 -10.92 -17.07
C VAL A 335 5.60 -11.45 -15.80
N HIS A 336 5.91 -12.65 -15.35
CA HIS A 336 5.44 -13.15 -14.04
C HIS A 336 5.94 -12.26 -12.90
N VAL A 337 7.19 -11.76 -12.95
CA VAL A 337 7.70 -10.78 -11.99
C VAL A 337 6.89 -9.47 -12.04
N MET A 338 6.57 -8.98 -13.24
CA MET A 338 5.75 -7.76 -13.41
C MET A 338 4.35 -7.92 -12.81
N ILE A 339 3.72 -9.07 -13.01
CA ILE A 339 2.38 -9.37 -12.47
C ILE A 339 2.44 -9.41 -10.94
N ALA A 340 3.44 -10.07 -10.34
CA ALA A 340 3.62 -10.14 -8.90
C ALA A 340 3.86 -8.74 -8.29
N ASP A 341 4.80 -7.97 -8.84
CA ASP A 341 5.09 -6.59 -8.41
C ASP A 341 3.83 -5.70 -8.49
N TYR A 342 3.02 -5.86 -9.54
CA TYR A 342 1.78 -5.10 -9.70
C TYR A 342 0.74 -5.45 -8.63
N ILE A 343 0.49 -6.73 -8.38
CA ILE A 343 -0.42 -7.18 -7.31
C ILE A 343 0.06 -6.68 -5.95
N GLN A 344 1.36 -6.83 -5.65
CA GLN A 344 1.97 -6.35 -4.42
C GLN A 344 1.73 -4.84 -4.24
N SER A 345 1.91 -4.04 -5.30
CA SER A 345 1.72 -2.59 -5.25
C SER A 345 0.28 -2.17 -4.92
N ILE A 346 -0.72 -2.95 -5.35
CA ILE A 346 -2.13 -2.74 -5.01
C ILE A 346 -2.37 -3.06 -3.54
N LEU A 347 -1.83 -4.18 -3.05
CA LEU A 347 -1.96 -4.60 -1.65
C LEU A 347 -1.28 -3.62 -0.68
N ASP A 348 -0.16 -3.00 -1.09
CA ASP A 348 0.61 -2.08 -0.26
C ASP A 348 -0.01 -0.68 -0.17
N ALA A 349 -0.69 -0.25 -1.22
CA ALA A 349 -1.19 1.11 -1.34
C ALA A 349 -2.04 1.60 -0.15
N PRO A 350 -3.03 0.83 0.38
CA PRO A 350 -3.78 1.26 1.56
C PRO A 350 -2.91 1.47 2.80
N LEU A 351 -1.88 0.65 2.99
CA LEU A 351 -0.97 0.75 4.13
C LEU A 351 -0.07 1.99 4.01
N GLN A 352 0.40 2.32 2.81
CA GLN A 352 1.16 3.54 2.55
C GLN A 352 0.31 4.79 2.83
N VAL A 353 -0.92 4.81 2.34
CA VAL A 353 -1.85 5.95 2.50
C VAL A 353 -2.30 6.13 3.96
N ALA A 354 -2.29 5.08 4.77
CA ALA A 354 -2.60 5.15 6.20
C ALA A 354 -1.66 6.11 6.96
N ALA A 355 -0.45 6.38 6.45
CA ALA A 355 0.49 7.35 7.03
C ALA A 355 -0.09 8.77 7.13
N LEU A 356 -1.00 9.16 6.23
CA LEU A 356 -1.63 10.48 6.27
C LEU A 356 -2.40 10.74 7.57
N SER A 357 -2.95 9.70 8.19
CA SER A 357 -3.76 9.82 9.42
C SER A 357 -2.95 10.24 10.66
N GLN A 358 -1.61 10.16 10.61
CA GLN A 358 -0.74 10.52 11.73
C GLN A 358 -0.32 12.00 11.71
N ALA A 359 -0.29 12.63 10.55
CA ALA A 359 0.19 13.99 10.35
C ALA A 359 -0.56 15.06 11.20
N PRO A 360 -1.91 14.98 11.36
CA PRO A 360 -2.63 15.94 12.20
C PRO A 360 -2.15 15.96 13.65
N GLN A 361 -1.87 14.80 14.23
CA GLN A 361 -1.41 14.66 15.62
C GLN A 361 0.03 15.18 15.81
N MET A 362 0.90 14.97 14.80
CA MET A 362 2.27 15.52 14.82
C MET A 362 2.26 17.04 14.86
N MET A 363 1.40 17.69 14.05
CA MET A 363 1.25 19.15 14.07
C MET A 363 0.72 19.68 15.39
N ALA A 364 -0.30 19.01 15.97
CA ALA A 364 -0.83 19.40 17.29
C ALA A 364 0.25 19.33 18.37
N ARG A 365 1.09 18.30 18.36
CA ARG A 365 2.21 18.16 19.31
C ARG A 365 3.24 19.27 19.15
N ASP A 366 3.61 19.67 17.93
CA ASP A 366 4.54 20.80 17.70
C ASP A 366 3.98 22.12 18.27
N MET A 367 2.71 22.41 18.03
CA MET A 367 2.01 23.56 18.59
C MET A 367 2.00 23.50 20.12
N GLN A 368 1.65 22.35 20.70
CA GLN A 368 1.60 22.12 22.14
C GLN A 368 2.98 22.28 22.80
N ASN A 369 4.07 21.82 22.15
CA ASN A 369 5.44 22.01 22.66
C ASN A 369 5.81 23.48 22.78
N THR A 370 5.41 24.35 21.84
CA THR A 370 5.62 25.79 21.93
C THR A 370 4.75 26.41 23.03
N LEU A 371 3.47 26.02 23.12
CA LEU A 371 2.55 26.47 24.16
C LEU A 371 3.05 26.10 25.56
N ASP A 372 3.54 24.87 25.75
CA ASP A 372 4.08 24.40 27.03
C ASP A 372 5.29 25.21 27.49
N GLY A 373 6.17 25.57 26.54
CA GLY A 373 7.30 26.48 26.82
C GLY A 373 6.84 27.86 27.33
N HIS A 374 5.79 28.44 26.74
CA HIS A 374 5.19 29.68 27.19
C HIS A 374 4.54 29.53 28.58
N LEU A 375 3.64 28.56 28.75
CA LEU A 375 2.88 28.37 29.99
C LEU A 375 3.78 28.04 31.20
N GLN A 376 4.88 27.31 30.97
CA GLN A 376 5.87 27.03 31.99
C GLN A 376 6.56 28.28 32.50
N GLN A 377 6.89 29.22 31.61
CA GLN A 377 7.50 30.48 32.00
C GLN A 377 6.54 31.34 32.83
N GLN A 378 5.27 31.38 32.44
CA GLN A 378 4.24 32.19 33.10
C GLN A 378 4.05 31.80 34.59
N ARG A 379 4.10 30.50 34.91
CA ARG A 379 3.99 29.99 36.29
C ARG A 379 5.07 30.50 37.26
N HIS A 380 6.20 30.93 36.73
CA HIS A 380 7.31 31.44 37.53
C HIS A 380 7.45 32.96 37.48
N GLN A 381 6.46 33.66 36.89
CA GLN A 381 6.39 35.13 36.85
C GLN A 381 5.29 35.64 37.75
N ASN A 382 5.54 36.77 38.43
CA ASN A 382 4.51 37.48 39.15
C ASN A 382 3.65 38.27 38.16
N SER A 383 2.66 37.61 37.56
CA SER A 383 1.74 38.25 36.63
C SER A 383 0.63 38.97 37.36
N SER A 384 0.23 40.15 36.89
CA SER A 384 -0.88 40.93 37.46
C SER A 384 -2.05 41.00 36.49
N ALA A 385 -3.26 41.05 37.01
CA ALA A 385 -4.46 41.20 36.22
C ALA A 385 -4.35 42.39 35.24
N GLY A 386 -4.77 42.20 33.99
CA GLY A 386 -4.73 43.19 32.92
C GLY A 386 -3.48 43.17 32.05
N GLN A 387 -2.47 42.40 32.38
CA GLN A 387 -1.26 42.25 31.57
C GLN A 387 -1.54 41.42 30.30
N PHE A 388 -0.82 41.77 29.21
CA PHE A 388 -0.77 40.99 27.97
C PHE A 388 0.54 40.24 27.88
N ALA A 389 0.49 39.05 27.35
CA ALA A 389 1.66 38.26 26.98
C ALA A 389 1.63 37.98 25.47
N VAL A 390 2.77 38.19 24.79
CA VAL A 390 2.95 37.80 23.39
C VAL A 390 4.08 36.77 23.37
N PHE A 391 3.83 35.64 22.74
CA PHE A 391 4.86 34.63 22.60
C PHE A 391 4.95 34.11 21.15
N GLY A 392 6.11 33.62 20.78
CA GLY A 392 6.32 32.97 19.52
C GLY A 392 7.46 31.97 19.61
N GLY A 393 7.37 30.94 18.81
CA GLY A 393 8.36 29.89 18.84
C GLY A 393 8.32 29.03 17.59
N TYR A 394 9.34 28.19 17.49
CA TYR A 394 9.49 27.18 16.46
C TYR A 394 9.70 25.84 17.15
N ALA A 395 8.85 24.88 16.84
CA ALA A 395 8.93 23.53 17.38
C ALA A 395 8.87 22.51 16.26
N GLY A 396 9.48 21.37 16.47
CA GLY A 396 9.45 20.30 15.52
C GLY A 396 9.78 18.96 16.13
N GLN A 397 9.61 17.93 15.34
CA GLN A 397 9.95 16.56 15.72
C GLN A 397 10.48 15.79 14.51
N HIS A 398 11.34 14.84 14.81
CA HIS A 398 11.82 13.83 13.88
C HIS A 398 11.42 12.47 14.40
N VAL A 399 10.81 11.66 13.54
CA VAL A 399 10.29 10.32 13.85
C VAL A 399 10.91 9.33 12.88
N ASP A 400 11.72 8.42 13.40
CA ASP A 400 12.19 7.25 12.65
C ASP A 400 11.22 6.10 12.89
N TYR A 401 10.53 5.66 11.86
CA TYR A 401 9.62 4.51 11.94
C TYR A 401 10.40 3.20 11.91
N LYS A 402 10.06 2.28 12.81
CA LYS A 402 10.64 0.93 12.93
C LYS A 402 9.60 -0.15 12.70
N GLY A 403 8.64 0.13 11.87
CA GLY A 403 7.59 -0.82 11.55
C GLY A 403 7.98 -1.84 10.49
N ASP A 404 6.97 -2.41 9.91
CA ASP A 404 7.05 -3.26 8.74
C ASP A 404 7.52 -2.47 7.49
N ALA A 405 7.60 -3.14 6.35
CA ALA A 405 8.12 -2.60 5.09
C ALA A 405 7.40 -1.31 4.58
N TYR A 406 6.30 -0.90 5.20
CA TYR A 406 5.48 0.26 4.79
C TYR A 406 5.79 1.53 5.55
N TYR A 407 6.39 1.40 6.75
CA TYR A 407 6.78 2.50 7.63
C TYR A 407 8.24 2.35 8.05
N ASN A 408 9.12 2.33 7.08
CA ASN A 408 10.57 2.21 7.31
C ASN A 408 11.34 3.49 6.96
N GLY A 409 10.61 4.59 6.74
CA GLY A 409 11.16 5.90 6.48
C GLY A 409 11.18 6.79 7.71
N ASP A 410 11.24 8.07 7.48
CA ASP A 410 11.22 9.09 8.51
C ASP A 410 10.18 10.17 8.22
N ALA A 411 9.75 10.83 9.26
CA ALA A 411 8.88 12.00 9.17
C ALA A 411 9.48 13.13 10.00
N THR A 412 9.56 14.30 9.42
CA THR A 412 10.01 15.51 10.12
C THR A 412 8.93 16.57 10.02
N THR A 413 8.47 17.09 11.15
CA THR A 413 7.60 18.27 11.19
C THR A 413 8.33 19.42 11.84
N ALA A 414 7.95 20.64 11.44
CA ALA A 414 8.36 21.86 12.11
C ALA A 414 7.28 22.92 11.92
N SER A 415 6.88 23.54 13.01
CA SER A 415 5.79 24.49 13.07
C SER A 415 6.24 25.80 13.69
N PHE A 416 5.84 26.91 13.07
CA PHE A 416 5.96 28.24 13.65
C PHE A 416 4.66 28.61 14.37
N THR A 417 4.75 29.00 15.64
CA THR A 417 3.60 29.35 16.47
C THR A 417 3.72 30.79 16.99
N LEU A 418 2.63 31.54 16.93
CA LEU A 418 2.47 32.85 17.56
C LEU A 418 1.23 32.82 18.48
N GLY A 419 1.34 33.41 19.65
CA GLY A 419 0.22 33.49 20.59
C GLY A 419 0.14 34.82 21.32
N LEU A 420 -1.09 35.12 21.75
CA LEU A 420 -1.45 36.28 22.56
C LEU A 420 -2.19 35.80 23.79
N GLY A 421 -1.70 36.17 24.96
CA GLY A 421 -2.30 35.89 26.26
C GLY A 421 -2.79 37.16 26.95
N TYR A 422 -3.78 36.99 27.79
CA TYR A 422 -4.32 38.03 28.66
C TYR A 422 -4.52 37.50 30.09
N GLN A 423 -3.96 38.22 31.06
CA GLN A 423 -4.08 37.88 32.47
C GLN A 423 -5.43 38.39 33.00
N LEU A 424 -6.40 37.48 33.18
CA LEU A 424 -7.75 37.83 33.67
C LEU A 424 -7.75 38.19 35.15
N THR A 425 -7.01 37.45 35.97
CA THR A 425 -6.76 37.68 37.39
C THR A 425 -5.29 37.35 37.65
N ASP A 426 -4.77 37.65 38.83
CA ASP A 426 -3.37 37.40 39.19
C ASP A 426 -2.97 35.90 39.03
N ASN A 427 -3.93 34.99 39.06
CA ASN A 427 -3.71 33.53 38.95
C ASN A 427 -4.39 32.88 37.75
N TRP A 428 -5.01 33.64 36.82
CA TRP A 428 -5.70 33.10 35.68
C TRP A 428 -5.35 33.84 34.38
N GLN A 429 -4.67 33.14 33.48
CA GLN A 429 -4.37 33.58 32.12
C GLN A 429 -5.21 32.81 31.11
N THR A 430 -5.61 33.46 30.01
CA THR A 430 -6.21 32.86 28.83
C THR A 430 -5.65 33.50 27.58
N GLY A 431 -5.77 32.82 26.43
CA GLY A 431 -5.25 33.39 25.21
C GLY A 431 -5.62 32.58 23.95
N VAL A 432 -5.11 33.09 22.85
CA VAL A 432 -5.27 32.47 21.51
C VAL A 432 -3.90 32.29 20.88
N LEU A 433 -3.77 31.30 20.05
CA LEU A 433 -2.57 31.09 19.23
C LEU A 433 -2.90 30.66 17.83
N PHE A 434 -1.94 30.88 16.94
CA PHE A 434 -1.91 30.40 15.58
C PHE A 434 -0.60 29.66 15.34
N SER A 435 -0.67 28.50 14.68
CA SER A 435 0.51 27.71 14.29
C SER A 435 0.42 27.30 12.82
N ASN A 436 1.55 27.31 12.12
CA ASN A 436 1.65 26.95 10.71
C ASN A 436 2.77 25.96 10.48
N THR A 437 2.50 24.96 9.65
CA THR A 437 3.45 23.92 9.22
C THR A 437 3.50 23.83 7.70
N ASN A 438 4.69 23.60 7.12
CA ASN A 438 4.90 23.29 5.71
C ASN A 438 6.15 22.43 5.56
N GLN A 439 5.98 21.11 5.47
CA GLN A 439 7.08 20.15 5.43
C GLN A 439 6.79 19.00 4.46
N ARG A 440 7.85 18.41 3.88
CA ARG A 440 7.77 17.13 3.17
C ARG A 440 7.90 15.98 4.16
N GLN A 441 7.12 14.94 3.93
CA GLN A 441 7.09 13.72 4.73
C GLN A 441 7.43 12.53 3.84
N GLU A 442 8.28 11.63 4.30
CA GLU A 442 8.75 10.44 3.57
C GLU A 442 8.57 9.18 4.43
N PRO A 443 7.32 8.78 4.77
CA PRO A 443 7.07 7.65 5.67
C PRO A 443 7.59 6.32 5.11
N SER A 444 7.86 6.24 3.82
CA SER A 444 8.58 5.12 3.21
C SER A 444 9.35 5.55 1.97
N SER A 445 10.29 4.74 1.50
CA SER A 445 11.06 5.01 0.28
C SER A 445 10.23 5.05 -1.02
N ARG A 446 8.96 4.66 -0.95
CA ARG A 446 8.03 4.62 -2.09
C ARG A 446 6.77 5.46 -1.90
N TYR A 447 6.71 6.23 -0.83
CA TYR A 447 5.55 7.06 -0.53
C TYR A 447 5.98 8.32 0.20
N ASP A 448 5.66 9.45 -0.38
CA ASP A 448 5.94 10.76 0.20
C ASP A 448 4.84 11.77 -0.12
N TYR A 449 4.78 12.84 0.66
CA TYR A 449 3.82 13.93 0.49
C TYR A 449 4.32 15.23 1.12
N ARG A 450 3.73 16.34 0.73
CA ARG A 450 3.92 17.65 1.38
C ARG A 450 2.75 17.93 2.31
N LEU A 451 3.03 18.06 3.60
CA LEU A 451 2.06 18.50 4.60
C LEU A 451 2.11 20.02 4.73
N ARG A 452 0.99 20.67 4.51
CA ARG A 452 0.73 22.06 4.88
C ARG A 452 -0.43 22.12 5.84
N GLY A 453 -0.38 23.00 6.85
CA GLY A 453 -1.49 23.10 7.77
C GLY A 453 -1.42 24.33 8.66
N ASN A 454 -2.59 24.74 9.13
CA ASN A 454 -2.78 25.83 10.06
C ASN A 454 -3.57 25.35 11.28
N ILE A 455 -3.11 25.71 12.47
CA ILE A 455 -3.81 25.44 13.72
C ILE A 455 -4.21 26.78 14.35
N VAL A 456 -5.43 26.85 14.84
CA VAL A 456 -5.90 27.91 15.76
C VAL A 456 -6.26 27.23 17.07
N ALA A 457 -5.78 27.79 18.19
CA ALA A 457 -6.14 27.26 19.51
C ALA A 457 -6.50 28.38 20.50
N LEU A 458 -7.40 28.00 21.41
CA LEU A 458 -7.66 28.72 22.66
C LEU A 458 -6.90 27.99 23.75
N TYR A 459 -6.27 28.74 24.67
CA TYR A 459 -5.60 28.13 25.81
C TYR A 459 -5.91 28.88 27.10
N SER A 460 -5.73 28.20 28.21
CA SER A 460 -5.91 28.76 29.55
C SER A 460 -4.93 28.13 30.54
N GLN A 461 -4.42 28.92 31.48
CA GLN A 461 -3.64 28.48 32.63
C GLN A 461 -4.27 29.05 33.88
N LEU A 462 -4.55 28.18 34.84
CA LEU A 462 -5.11 28.54 36.15
C LEU A 462 -4.18 28.01 37.25
N GLU A 463 -3.72 28.91 38.12
CA GLU A 463 -2.99 28.58 39.34
C GLU A 463 -3.96 28.45 40.51
N LEU A 464 -3.87 27.36 41.25
CA LEU A 464 -4.72 27.02 42.38
C LEU A 464 -3.91 27.11 43.68
N GLY A 465 -3.93 28.29 44.30
CA GLY A 465 -3.02 28.59 45.39
C GLY A 465 -1.56 28.68 44.93
N ASP A 466 -0.63 28.38 45.83
CA ASP A 466 0.81 28.58 45.56
C ASP A 466 1.51 27.37 44.91
N GLN A 467 0.80 26.27 44.67
CA GLN A 467 1.44 25.00 44.31
C GLN A 467 0.77 24.24 43.15
N ALA A 468 -0.53 24.29 43.04
CA ALA A 468 -1.25 23.54 42.03
C ALA A 468 -1.55 24.40 40.80
N TRP A 469 -1.56 23.79 39.64
CA TRP A 469 -1.90 24.46 38.39
C TRP A 469 -2.64 23.55 37.43
N ILE A 470 -3.43 24.15 36.54
CA ILE A 470 -4.15 23.50 35.46
C ILE A 470 -3.92 24.30 34.17
N ASN A 471 -3.47 23.65 33.12
CA ASN A 471 -3.42 24.16 31.76
C ASN A 471 -4.47 23.44 30.93
N ALA A 472 -5.10 24.14 30.00
CA ALA A 472 -6.01 23.56 29.02
C ALA A 472 -5.80 24.21 27.65
N ASP A 473 -5.91 23.46 26.61
CA ASP A 473 -6.00 23.95 25.22
C ASP A 473 -7.15 23.27 24.47
N LEU A 474 -7.76 24.02 23.55
CA LEU A 474 -8.72 23.57 22.57
C LEU A 474 -8.24 24.04 21.22
N HIS A 475 -8.01 23.13 20.28
CA HIS A 475 -7.40 23.44 19.00
C HIS A 475 -8.16 22.84 17.83
N TYR A 476 -8.10 23.57 16.71
CA TYR A 476 -8.62 23.14 15.42
C TYR A 476 -7.55 23.33 14.35
N ALA A 477 -7.35 22.31 13.52
CA ALA A 477 -6.43 22.37 12.39
C ALA A 477 -7.15 22.11 11.06
N ASP A 478 -6.69 22.84 10.04
CA ASP A 478 -6.99 22.62 8.64
C ASP A 478 -5.70 22.24 7.92
N LEU A 479 -5.72 21.14 7.18
CA LEU A 479 -4.54 20.52 6.59
C LEU A 479 -4.73 20.27 5.10
N ASP A 480 -3.64 20.46 4.34
CA ASP A 480 -3.52 20.07 2.95
C ASP A 480 -2.39 19.06 2.81
N PHE A 481 -2.67 17.97 2.14
CA PHE A 481 -1.71 16.95 1.72
C PHE A 481 -1.50 17.12 0.22
N ASP A 482 -0.44 17.82 -0.15
CA ASP A 482 -0.09 18.10 -1.53
C ASP A 482 1.02 17.19 -2.01
N ASP A 483 1.17 17.12 -3.33
CA ASP A 483 2.25 16.38 -3.98
C ASP A 483 2.40 14.95 -3.40
N ILE A 484 1.28 14.30 -3.09
CA ILE A 484 1.30 12.89 -2.70
C ILE A 484 1.88 12.10 -3.87
N GLN A 485 2.93 11.33 -3.61
CA GLN A 485 3.59 10.47 -4.60
C GLN A 485 3.66 9.04 -4.07
N ARG A 486 3.26 8.11 -4.92
CA ARG A 486 3.35 6.67 -4.66
C ARG A 486 4.09 6.00 -5.82
N ASP A 487 5.26 5.44 -5.53
CA ASP A 487 6.07 4.74 -6.50
C ASP A 487 5.65 3.27 -6.60
N VAL A 488 5.26 2.88 -7.81
CA VAL A 488 4.85 1.53 -8.18
C VAL A 488 5.93 0.89 -9.02
N LYS A 489 6.53 -0.18 -8.50
CA LYS A 489 7.49 -0.99 -9.24
C LYS A 489 6.73 -2.04 -10.06
N ILE A 490 7.11 -2.23 -11.33
CA ILE A 490 6.60 -3.25 -12.25
C ILE A 490 7.79 -3.82 -13.03
N GLY A 491 8.38 -4.90 -12.54
CA GLY A 491 9.64 -5.42 -13.07
C GLY A 491 10.74 -4.37 -13.04
N PRO A 492 11.37 -4.04 -14.19
CA PRO A 492 12.40 -3.00 -14.25
C PRO A 492 11.83 -1.56 -14.25
N ALA A 493 10.52 -1.39 -14.49
CA ALA A 493 9.89 -0.08 -14.56
C ALA A 493 9.49 0.42 -13.16
N THR A 494 9.59 1.74 -12.98
CA THR A 494 8.96 2.45 -11.87
C THR A 494 7.97 3.47 -12.43
N ARG A 495 6.80 3.57 -11.82
CA ARG A 495 5.74 4.51 -12.14
C ARG A 495 5.37 5.28 -10.88
N THR A 496 5.27 6.61 -10.97
CA THR A 496 4.84 7.45 -9.85
C THR A 496 3.38 7.85 -10.05
N GLU A 497 2.51 7.43 -9.16
CA GLU A 497 1.13 7.90 -9.04
C GLU A 497 1.09 9.13 -8.14
N GLN A 498 0.24 10.10 -8.48
CA GLN A 498 0.16 11.39 -7.79
C GLN A 498 -1.24 11.67 -7.30
N GLY A 499 -1.35 12.38 -6.17
CA GLY A 499 -2.63 12.77 -5.60
C GLY A 499 -2.54 13.97 -4.67
N ASN A 500 -3.70 14.46 -4.26
CA ASN A 500 -3.84 15.50 -3.23
C ASN A 500 -5.09 15.23 -2.43
N THR A 501 -5.09 15.64 -1.15
CA THR A 501 -6.29 15.60 -0.31
C THR A 501 -6.18 16.64 0.80
N GLY A 502 -7.27 16.87 1.52
CA GLY A 502 -7.30 17.73 2.70
C GLY A 502 -7.61 16.94 3.97
N GLY A 503 -7.36 17.56 5.10
CA GLY A 503 -7.66 16.97 6.40
C GLY A 503 -8.06 18.02 7.43
N LYS A 504 -8.60 17.55 8.55
CA LYS A 504 -9.01 18.39 9.67
C LYS A 504 -8.69 17.68 10.98
N LEU A 505 -8.40 18.47 12.01
CA LEU A 505 -8.23 18.01 13.37
C LEU A 505 -9.02 18.90 14.33
N LEU A 506 -9.74 18.29 15.25
CA LEU A 506 -10.29 18.94 16.42
C LEU A 506 -9.76 18.23 17.64
N GLY A 507 -9.14 18.98 18.57
CA GLY A 507 -8.58 18.38 19.76
C GLY A 507 -8.63 19.28 20.97
N MET A 508 -8.43 18.66 22.13
CA MET A 508 -8.31 19.33 23.41
C MET A 508 -7.30 18.60 24.29
N ARG A 509 -6.61 19.35 25.13
CA ARG A 509 -5.74 18.79 26.15
C ARG A 509 -5.95 19.51 27.47
N VAL A 510 -5.90 18.76 28.56
CA VAL A 510 -5.82 19.25 29.93
C VAL A 510 -4.56 18.68 30.56
N GLN A 511 -3.79 19.53 31.21
CA GLN A 511 -2.60 19.19 31.96
C GLN A 511 -2.64 19.80 33.34
N THR A 512 -2.20 19.10 34.35
CA THR A 512 -2.15 19.58 35.73
C THR A 512 -0.86 19.14 36.42
N GLY A 513 -0.46 19.87 37.42
CA GLY A 513 0.69 19.52 38.25
C GLY A 513 0.63 20.13 39.63
N TRP A 514 1.58 19.70 40.43
CA TRP A 514 1.75 20.18 41.81
C TRP A 514 3.23 20.50 42.06
N ASP A 515 3.54 21.76 42.31
CA ASP A 515 4.89 22.25 42.51
C ASP A 515 5.25 22.22 44.02
N LEU A 516 6.08 21.25 44.40
CA LEU A 516 6.60 21.07 45.77
C LEU A 516 7.94 21.82 45.88
N PRO A 517 8.06 22.85 46.69
CA PRO A 517 9.32 23.57 46.86
C PRO A 517 10.33 22.73 47.65
N LEU A 518 11.45 22.38 46.99
CA LEU A 518 12.60 21.75 47.64
C LEU A 518 13.56 22.77 48.23
N SER A 519 13.65 23.96 47.62
CA SER A 519 14.44 25.10 48.08
C SER A 519 13.85 26.40 47.49
N ALA A 520 14.43 27.55 47.80
CA ALA A 520 14.04 28.82 47.18
C ALA A 520 14.20 28.84 45.64
N HIS A 521 15.01 27.94 45.08
CA HIS A 521 15.37 27.93 43.67
C HIS A 521 14.96 26.65 42.93
N ILE A 522 14.42 25.66 43.63
CA ILE A 522 14.12 24.35 43.02
C ILE A 522 12.72 23.91 43.46
N THR A 523 11.88 23.63 42.48
CA THR A 523 10.58 22.99 42.66
C THR A 523 10.57 21.62 41.98
N THR A 524 9.77 20.70 42.51
CA THR A 524 9.57 19.38 41.92
C THR A 524 8.15 18.93 42.16
N GLY A 525 7.62 18.04 41.34
CA GLY A 525 6.31 17.49 41.60
C GLY A 525 5.72 16.63 40.50
N PRO A 526 4.58 16.01 40.81
CA PRO A 526 3.85 15.21 39.85
C PRO A 526 3.21 16.08 38.77
N VAL A 527 3.15 15.54 37.56
CA VAL A 527 2.38 16.09 36.44
C VAL A 527 1.50 15.01 35.84
N ALA A 528 0.32 15.39 35.35
CA ALA A 528 -0.59 14.52 34.64
C ALA A 528 -1.22 15.27 33.47
N SER A 529 -1.49 14.59 32.37
CA SER A 529 -2.23 15.17 31.24
C SER A 529 -3.16 14.18 30.59
N TYR A 530 -4.17 14.70 29.93
CA TYR A 530 -5.07 13.94 29.08
C TYR A 530 -5.39 14.74 27.82
N ALA A 531 -5.11 14.14 26.64
CA ALA A 531 -5.34 14.73 25.34
C ALA A 531 -6.34 13.89 24.54
N LEU A 532 -7.23 14.58 23.85
CA LEU A 532 -8.25 14.01 22.96
C LEU A 532 -8.13 14.68 21.61
N ASP A 533 -7.88 13.89 20.54
CA ASP A 533 -7.79 14.39 19.19
C ASP A 533 -8.65 13.55 18.25
N TYR A 534 -9.50 14.23 17.49
CA TYR A 534 -10.28 13.65 16.41
C TYR A 534 -9.76 14.18 15.08
N GLY A 535 -9.11 13.30 14.31
CA GLY A 535 -8.56 13.59 12.98
C GLY A 535 -9.42 13.01 11.88
N ARG A 536 -9.51 13.72 10.76
CA ARG A 536 -10.09 13.22 9.51
C ARG A 536 -9.21 13.64 8.34
N VAL A 537 -8.86 12.68 7.49
CA VAL A 537 -8.22 12.89 6.19
C VAL A 537 -9.23 12.51 5.12
N GLY A 538 -9.47 13.38 4.15
CA GLY A 538 -10.41 13.14 3.05
C GLY A 538 -9.94 12.03 2.13
N GLY A 539 -10.87 11.29 1.57
CA GLY A 539 -10.60 10.35 0.48
C GLY A 539 -10.14 11.08 -0.77
N TYR A 540 -9.35 10.39 -1.61
CA TYR A 540 -8.88 10.99 -2.85
C TYR A 540 -8.75 9.95 -3.98
N ARG A 541 -8.53 10.45 -5.17
CA ARG A 541 -8.25 9.68 -6.38
C ARG A 541 -6.92 10.14 -6.94
N GLU A 542 -6.04 9.21 -7.26
CA GLU A 542 -4.80 9.51 -7.97
C GLU A 542 -5.10 10.16 -9.33
N GLN A 543 -4.24 11.05 -9.78
CA GLN A 543 -4.50 11.91 -10.96
C GLN A 543 -4.44 11.12 -12.27
N GLY A 544 -3.56 10.13 -12.36
CA GLY A 544 -3.40 9.27 -13.54
C GLY A 544 -4.66 8.47 -13.89
N ASN A 545 -4.67 7.88 -15.08
CA ASN A 545 -5.67 6.91 -15.54
C ASN A 545 -4.99 5.63 -16.05
N THR A 546 -3.88 5.27 -15.43
CA THR A 546 -3.12 4.05 -15.72
C THR A 546 -3.74 2.87 -14.98
N SER A 547 -3.33 1.67 -15.34
CA SER A 547 -3.75 0.43 -14.65
C SER A 547 -3.43 0.46 -13.15
N THR A 548 -2.41 1.22 -12.72
CA THR A 548 -1.97 1.32 -11.33
C THR A 548 -2.64 2.44 -10.53
N SER A 549 -3.39 3.35 -11.18
CA SER A 549 -4.02 4.48 -10.50
C SER A 549 -5.15 4.04 -9.58
N MET A 550 -5.14 4.51 -8.33
CA MET A 550 -6.05 4.07 -7.27
C MET A 550 -6.96 5.20 -6.76
N ARG A 551 -7.98 4.80 -6.01
CA ARG A 551 -8.85 5.65 -5.21
C ARG A 551 -8.88 5.16 -3.77
N TYR A 552 -9.04 6.08 -2.83
CA TYR A 552 -9.01 5.82 -1.40
C TYR A 552 -10.21 6.49 -0.72
N SER A 553 -10.73 5.82 0.32
CA SER A 553 -11.78 6.38 1.18
C SER A 553 -11.23 7.39 2.18
N ASP A 554 -12.14 8.13 2.82
CA ASP A 554 -11.83 8.94 4.00
C ASP A 554 -11.20 8.07 5.10
N GLN A 555 -10.29 8.68 5.87
CA GLN A 555 -9.70 8.09 7.06
C GLN A 555 -10.09 8.92 8.28
N THR A 556 -10.42 8.27 9.36
CA THR A 556 -10.67 8.91 10.67
C THR A 556 -9.71 8.33 11.70
N SER A 557 -9.29 9.14 12.65
CA SER A 557 -8.43 8.72 13.75
C SER A 557 -8.90 9.35 15.06
N HIS A 558 -8.95 8.57 16.13
CA HIS A 558 -9.28 9.01 17.47
C HIS A 558 -8.07 8.75 18.37
N SER A 559 -7.37 9.80 18.76
CA SER A 559 -6.27 9.71 19.71
C SER A 559 -6.74 10.13 21.09
N GLN A 560 -6.42 9.32 22.11
CA GLN A 560 -6.72 9.57 23.50
C GLN A 560 -5.49 9.21 24.34
N ILE A 561 -4.67 10.22 24.66
CA ILE A 561 -3.40 10.00 25.34
C ILE A 561 -3.49 10.48 26.79
N GLY A 562 -3.35 9.57 27.73
CA GLY A 562 -3.12 9.88 29.14
C GLY A 562 -1.65 9.81 29.48
N ALA A 563 -1.17 10.77 30.27
CA ALA A 563 0.20 10.79 30.76
C ALA A 563 0.26 11.09 32.26
N ILE A 564 1.19 10.42 32.92
CA ILE A 564 1.58 10.72 34.31
C ILE A 564 3.10 10.82 34.38
N GLY A 565 3.59 11.78 35.15
CA GLY A 565 5.03 12.02 35.17
C GLY A 565 5.50 12.75 36.39
N TRP A 566 6.76 13.07 36.36
CA TRP A 566 7.43 13.85 37.42
C TRP A 566 8.33 14.89 36.78
N ARG A 567 8.32 16.11 37.37
CA ARG A 567 9.03 17.26 36.88
C ARG A 567 9.92 17.88 37.96
N VAL A 568 11.02 18.47 37.53
CA VAL A 568 11.92 19.33 38.32
C VAL A 568 12.15 20.61 37.55
N ASP A 569 11.90 21.74 38.20
CA ASP A 569 12.14 23.10 37.66
C ASP A 569 13.10 23.86 38.54
N THR A 570 13.88 24.76 37.92
CA THR A 570 14.66 25.75 38.66
C THR A 570 14.15 27.16 38.36
N GLN A 571 14.37 28.08 39.29
CA GLN A 571 13.93 29.47 39.19
C GLN A 571 14.96 30.42 39.80
N GLN A 572 14.89 31.72 39.40
CA GLN A 572 15.73 32.80 39.92
C GLN A 572 17.23 32.64 39.60
N TRP A 573 17.59 31.81 38.62
CA TRP A 573 18.93 31.70 38.05
C TRP A 573 19.01 32.48 36.71
N PRO A 574 20.22 32.84 36.26
CA PRO A 574 20.38 33.43 34.93
C PRO A 574 19.91 32.51 33.78
N VAL A 575 19.98 31.19 33.99
CA VAL A 575 19.41 30.16 33.18
C VAL A 575 18.70 29.18 34.08
N ASN A 576 17.42 28.92 33.83
CA ASN A 576 16.56 28.08 34.68
C ASN A 576 16.31 26.72 33.94
N PRO A 577 17.18 25.72 34.14
CA PRO A 577 16.96 24.39 33.56
C PRO A 577 15.77 23.69 34.22
N TRP A 578 15.14 22.82 33.44
CA TRP A 578 14.09 21.93 33.89
C TRP A 578 14.24 20.54 33.27
N ALA A 579 13.63 19.54 33.89
CA ALA A 579 13.56 18.19 33.40
C ALA A 579 12.23 17.54 33.74
N GLN A 580 11.69 16.72 32.87
CA GLN A 580 10.46 15.97 33.07
C GLN A 580 10.59 14.56 32.48
N VAL A 581 10.03 13.57 33.17
CA VAL A 581 9.83 12.21 32.65
C VAL A 581 8.37 11.86 32.83
N SER A 582 7.75 11.37 31.75
CA SER A 582 6.32 11.00 31.75
C SER A 582 6.14 9.60 31.13
N TYR A 583 5.27 8.80 31.71
CA TYR A 583 4.73 7.58 31.12
C TYR A 583 3.43 7.92 30.41
N ASN A 584 3.33 7.53 29.15
CA ASN A 584 2.20 7.82 28.29
C ASN A 584 1.50 6.53 27.89
N HIS A 585 0.18 6.58 27.79
CA HIS A 585 -0.66 5.50 27.30
C HIS A 585 -1.70 6.02 26.31
N GLN A 586 -1.77 5.38 25.12
CA GLN A 586 -2.79 5.61 24.11
C GLN A 586 -4.00 4.71 24.40
N PHE A 587 -5.14 5.31 24.76
CA PHE A 587 -6.44 4.65 24.95
C PHE A 587 -7.30 4.64 23.68
N GLY A 588 -6.94 5.46 22.69
CA GLY A 588 -7.63 5.57 21.42
C GLY A 588 -7.10 4.58 20.38
N ASP A 589 -7.28 4.92 19.10
CA ASP A 589 -6.92 4.05 17.98
C ASP A 589 -5.41 3.83 17.92
N THR A 590 -5.02 2.57 17.83
CA THR A 590 -3.62 2.16 17.63
C THR A 590 -3.36 1.67 16.21
N ASP A 591 -4.39 1.38 15.44
CA ASP A 591 -4.34 0.98 14.04
C ASP A 591 -5.10 1.97 13.15
N SER A 592 -5.02 1.78 11.84
CA SER A 592 -5.74 2.56 10.84
C SER A 592 -6.20 1.65 9.72
N THR A 593 -7.49 1.73 9.38
CA THR A 593 -8.08 0.97 8.27
C THR A 593 -8.29 1.90 7.08
N VAL A 594 -7.75 1.52 5.92
CA VAL A 594 -7.92 2.25 4.66
C VAL A 594 -8.59 1.35 3.63
N THR A 595 -9.68 1.85 3.04
CA THR A 595 -10.36 1.21 1.91
C THR A 595 -9.85 1.82 0.61
N ALA A 596 -9.42 0.96 -0.31
CA ALA A 596 -8.85 1.35 -1.59
C ALA A 596 -9.39 0.48 -2.74
N GLY A 597 -9.22 0.95 -3.97
CA GLY A 597 -9.49 0.19 -5.18
C GLY A 597 -8.88 0.87 -6.40
N LEU A 598 -8.65 0.13 -7.47
CA LEU A 598 -8.21 0.71 -8.73
C LEU A 598 -9.26 1.67 -9.29
N LYS A 599 -8.83 2.72 -9.98
CA LYS A 599 -9.74 3.67 -10.65
C LYS A 599 -10.46 3.03 -11.83
N SER A 600 -9.85 2.04 -12.47
CA SER A 600 -10.41 1.27 -13.59
C SER A 600 -11.47 0.26 -13.17
N THR A 601 -11.64 -0.01 -11.85
CA THR A 601 -12.56 -1.03 -11.32
C THR A 601 -13.61 -0.41 -10.39
N ARG A 602 -14.67 -1.18 -10.06
CA ARG A 602 -15.74 -0.77 -9.15
C ARG A 602 -15.59 -1.34 -7.74
N THR A 603 -14.87 -2.46 -7.63
CA THR A 603 -14.60 -3.15 -6.36
C THR A 603 -13.65 -2.36 -5.49
N ALA A 604 -13.67 -2.64 -4.20
CA ALA A 604 -12.75 -2.07 -3.22
C ALA A 604 -12.41 -3.13 -2.16
N PHE A 605 -11.29 -2.92 -1.49
CA PHE A 605 -10.84 -3.73 -0.38
C PHE A 605 -10.28 -2.85 0.73
N SER A 606 -10.27 -3.37 1.95
CA SER A 606 -9.75 -2.66 3.11
C SER A 606 -8.52 -3.38 3.65
N ARG A 607 -7.54 -2.60 4.08
CA ARG A 607 -6.42 -3.09 4.88
C ARG A 607 -6.27 -2.28 6.14
N THR A 608 -5.97 -2.97 7.23
CA THR A 608 -5.70 -2.38 8.53
C THR A 608 -4.20 -2.45 8.79
N THR A 609 -3.60 -1.36 9.25
CA THR A 609 -2.20 -1.35 9.70
C THR A 609 -2.04 -2.22 10.95
N GLY A 610 -0.82 -2.64 11.27
CA GLY A 610 -0.54 -3.22 12.57
C GLY A 610 -0.85 -2.26 13.70
N ALA A 611 -1.24 -2.82 14.83
CA ALA A 611 -1.44 -2.05 16.05
C ALA A 611 -0.10 -1.47 16.52
N ARG A 612 -0.05 -0.14 16.65
CA ARG A 612 1.11 0.57 17.19
C ARG A 612 1.20 0.36 18.70
N ASP A 613 2.42 0.49 19.22
CA ASP A 613 2.65 0.42 20.67
C ASP A 613 1.86 1.53 21.39
N SER A 614 1.03 1.11 22.32
CA SER A 614 0.19 2.02 23.10
C SER A 614 0.90 2.66 24.28
N ASN A 615 2.14 2.27 24.59
CA ASN A 615 2.86 2.68 25.78
C ASN A 615 4.25 3.20 25.43
N TRP A 616 4.65 4.32 26.02
CA TRP A 616 6.00 4.86 25.91
C TRP A 616 6.37 5.76 27.07
N LEU A 617 7.67 5.96 27.27
CA LEU A 617 8.23 6.99 28.14
C LEU A 617 8.61 8.21 27.30
N ASP A 618 8.36 9.40 27.81
CA ASP A 618 8.83 10.66 27.25
C ASP A 618 9.76 11.32 28.28
N ALA A 619 10.99 11.58 27.89
CA ALA A 619 11.98 12.29 28.69
C ALA A 619 12.30 13.62 28.04
N ALA A 620 12.07 14.71 28.74
CA ALA A 620 12.25 16.07 28.26
C ALA A 620 13.20 16.86 29.19
N VAL A 621 14.02 17.69 28.57
CA VAL A 621 14.89 18.65 29.27
C VAL A 621 14.85 19.99 28.54
N GLY A 622 15.02 21.07 29.25
CA GLY A 622 15.05 22.39 28.63
C GLY A 622 15.52 23.47 29.60
N ALA A 623 15.42 24.71 29.16
CA ALA A 623 15.79 25.86 29.97
C ALA A 623 14.96 27.08 29.60
N ASN A 624 14.70 27.91 30.62
CA ASN A 624 14.12 29.23 30.50
C ASN A 624 15.19 30.28 30.85
N VAL A 625 15.30 31.33 30.04
CA VAL A 625 16.33 32.35 30.14
C VAL A 625 15.68 33.71 30.18
N PRO A 626 15.69 34.41 31.33
CA PRO A 626 15.27 35.82 31.39
C PRO A 626 16.26 36.68 30.58
N LEU A 627 15.76 37.40 29.58
CA LEU A 627 16.54 38.33 28.77
C LEU A 627 16.40 39.79 29.21
N GLY A 628 15.53 40.05 30.21
CA GLY A 628 15.23 41.34 30.76
C GLY A 628 14.05 41.25 31.74
N GLU A 629 13.44 42.37 32.08
CA GLU A 629 12.29 42.41 33.01
C GLU A 629 11.02 41.86 32.36
N THR A 630 10.86 42.00 31.06
CA THR A 630 9.64 41.68 30.31
C THR A 630 9.80 40.60 29.27
N VAL A 631 11.03 40.21 28.91
CA VAL A 631 11.32 39.27 27.83
C VAL A 631 12.04 38.04 28.35
N ASN A 632 11.56 36.88 27.98
CA ASN A 632 12.16 35.59 28.31
C ASN A 632 12.30 34.71 27.05
N ALA A 633 13.34 33.92 26.99
CA ALA A 633 13.50 32.86 25.97
C ALA A 633 13.30 31.48 26.63
N PHE A 634 12.85 30.53 25.84
CA PHE A 634 12.75 29.14 26.24
C PHE A 634 13.27 28.20 25.16
N ALA A 635 13.82 27.07 25.56
CA ALA A 635 14.17 25.97 24.65
C ALA A 635 14.02 24.63 25.37
N GLY A 636 13.70 23.60 24.60
CA GLY A 636 13.57 22.24 25.11
C GLY A 636 13.81 21.19 24.04
N VAL A 637 14.18 20.01 24.49
CA VAL A 637 14.27 18.80 23.68
C VAL A 637 13.66 17.64 24.46
N SER A 638 12.94 16.76 23.76
CA SER A 638 12.44 15.52 24.32
C SER A 638 12.70 14.33 23.41
N ALA A 639 12.74 13.15 24.02
CA ALA A 639 12.88 11.90 23.29
C ALA A 639 11.95 10.85 23.90
N ILE A 640 11.31 10.04 23.04
CA ILE A 640 10.52 8.91 23.49
C ILE A 640 11.40 7.65 23.59
N GLY A 641 11.11 6.83 24.60
CA GLY A 641 11.72 5.53 24.83
C GLY A 641 10.68 4.47 25.15
N GLY A 642 11.04 3.19 24.91
CA GLY A 642 10.13 2.07 25.16
C GLY A 642 9.03 1.88 24.11
N ASN A 643 9.00 2.70 23.05
CA ASN A 643 8.14 2.48 21.89
C ASN A 643 8.90 1.62 20.87
N ARG A 644 8.26 0.54 20.40
CA ARG A 644 8.86 -0.42 19.47
C ARG A 644 8.73 0.01 18.01
N ASP A 645 7.74 0.84 17.70
CA ASP A 645 7.36 1.17 16.33
C ASP A 645 8.00 2.47 15.83
N ALA A 646 8.51 3.31 16.75
CA ALA A 646 9.14 4.57 16.37
C ALA A 646 10.18 5.04 17.39
N HIS A 647 11.24 5.68 16.90
CA HIS A 647 12.05 6.62 17.67
C HIS A 647 11.63 8.04 17.33
N GLN A 648 11.40 8.85 18.35
CA GLN A 648 11.01 10.24 18.16
C GLN A 648 11.86 11.14 19.02
N VAL A 649 12.36 12.21 18.41
CA VAL A 649 12.98 13.34 19.08
C VAL A 649 12.21 14.59 18.73
N SER A 650 11.81 15.37 19.73
CA SER A 650 11.11 16.65 19.56
C SER A 650 11.94 17.78 20.15
N TRP A 651 11.77 18.99 19.62
CA TRP A 651 12.48 20.18 20.08
C TRP A 651 11.58 21.41 19.95
N ASN A 652 11.83 22.41 20.80
CA ASN A 652 11.20 23.72 20.70
C ASN A 652 12.18 24.82 21.10
N ILE A 653 11.97 26.00 20.53
CA ILE A 653 12.65 27.24 20.91
C ILE A 653 11.68 28.40 20.72
N GLY A 654 11.67 29.34 21.65
CA GLY A 654 10.79 30.51 21.54
C GLY A 654 11.13 31.63 22.49
N VAL A 655 10.35 32.68 22.35
CA VAL A 655 10.43 33.87 23.18
C VAL A 655 9.03 34.25 23.69
N ASN A 656 8.98 34.87 24.85
CA ASN A 656 7.80 35.40 25.48
C ASN A 656 8.07 36.81 25.97
N ALA A 657 7.13 37.74 25.77
CA ALA A 657 7.19 39.11 26.29
C ALA A 657 5.87 39.44 27.01
N THR A 658 5.97 40.04 28.18
CA THR A 658 4.82 40.44 29.00
C THR A 658 4.81 41.97 29.17
N PHE A 659 3.62 42.61 29.04
CA PHE A 659 3.45 44.04 29.04
C PHE A 659 2.39 44.49 30.05
#